data_78dfe6351a20bcd604057a87bd5db8bc
#
_entry.id   78dfe6351a20bcd604057a87bd5db8bc
#
_cell.length_a   1.000
_cell.length_b   1.000
_cell.length_c   1.000
_cell.angle_alpha   90.00
_cell.angle_beta   90.00
_cell.angle_gamma   90.00
#
_symmetry.space_group_name_H-M   'P 1'
#
loop_
_entity.id
_entity.type
_entity.pdbx_description
1 polymer ?
#
loop_
_entity_poly.entity_id
_entity_poly.type
_entity_poly.pdbx_seq_one_letter_code
_entity_poly.pdbx_strand_id
1 'polypeptide(L)'
;MNMKIKIGTRGSKLALIQAEYVKESLKAAFPEYEYEIVVIKTKGDIIQNMPLNQIGDKGVFVKEIEEQLLSDRIHLAVHSMKDMPAYPAQGLVFSKLWKRADARDVLILREKHSFKELPQNAVIGTGSPRRARQLKYLRSDLKITDIRGNVDTRLRKMEEQKLDGIILAAAGLKRLGIEDKITCYFSTDEMIPAPAQGILALEIKKENTNLQAMLDALSDFDTNLAGSTERAFLKEIGGDCHIPVGAFCEITDGQLKLRAVYGREQDEKLYYAEVLGKTPVQTAKEAAKAIRKQMLGTVYLVGAGPGDTGLITVKGMELIKSADCIIYDRLASPELLLYAKESCEKIYAGKETRHHTMNQEEINRLLVKKSMEYEKTVRLKGGDSYVFGRGGEEALFLRNFGIRFEIIPGVSSAIAGPAYAGIPVTHRGTAGGFHVVTAHNREDGLAEIDFKAMAKNKDTCIFLMGLGKLGEIVENLIKAGMSPYMNVAVISNATRPEQKTVVSNLEQIEQKVKEAELVSPALIVVGNVVKLREALNFFEEKPLFGKRYLVPKINSEPSRLAVMLRDKGAYVKEIQVGKIVYKSCKLEREKWKDWIVFTSVNGIDGFFACLRKNGLDARVLFGCKIAVIGKKTGKKLEEYGIVPDFIPEEYNSGALWEELKEIFQKEGKMLSVGYPCAINTDRTNTDRTNGDKINSDKEYVGKAHMDKKYADEIFTKDKIKRKLQDICCVEHIPVYENQAVEIEKIEPENYMKWDAVLFTCSSSVQRMVEAYGEKLLKIPAVSIGKKCSETLKELGAENIIEAEQSEYESMAEVLIKKVM
;
A
#
# COMPACT_ATOMS: atom_id res chain seq x y z
N MET A 1 -50.93 14.17 41.94
CA MET A 1 -50.38 12.95 41.31
C MET A 1 -48.85 13.08 41.29
N ASN A 2 -48.17 12.17 41.99
CA ASN A 2 -46.72 12.17 41.93
C ASN A 2 -46.29 11.91 40.49
N MET A 3 -45.48 12.79 39.93
CA MET A 3 -45.02 12.66 38.56
C MET A 3 -43.99 11.48 38.50
N LYS A 4 -44.31 10.46 37.65
CA LYS A 4 -43.50 9.24 37.57
C LYS A 4 -42.38 9.41 36.56
N ILE A 5 -41.14 9.26 36.98
CA ILE A 5 -39.94 9.32 36.14
C ILE A 5 -39.55 7.90 35.72
N LYS A 6 -39.55 7.63 34.42
CA LYS A 6 -39.17 6.34 33.85
C LYS A 6 -37.72 6.39 33.42
N ILE A 7 -36.89 5.46 33.95
CA ILE A 7 -35.45 5.33 33.72
C ILE A 7 -35.21 4.15 32.79
N GLY A 8 -34.78 4.44 31.59
CA GLY A 8 -34.45 3.43 30.59
C GLY A 8 -33.04 2.89 30.73
N THR A 9 -32.89 1.57 30.58
CA THR A 9 -31.57 0.90 30.65
C THR A 9 -31.60 -0.42 29.85
N ARG A 10 -30.40 -0.95 29.56
CA ARG A 10 -30.24 -2.29 28.94
C ARG A 10 -30.49 -3.40 29.96
N GLY A 11 -30.77 -4.61 29.47
CA GLY A 11 -31.08 -5.77 30.31
C GLY A 11 -29.88 -6.46 30.95
N SER A 12 -28.64 -5.99 30.74
CA SER A 12 -27.47 -6.63 31.37
C SER A 12 -27.41 -6.35 32.88
N LYS A 13 -26.90 -7.32 33.67
CA LYS A 13 -26.77 -7.21 35.13
C LYS A 13 -26.09 -5.91 35.57
N LEU A 14 -24.99 -5.53 34.89
CA LEU A 14 -24.29 -4.27 35.15
C LEU A 14 -25.14 -3.03 34.86
N ALA A 15 -25.88 -3.02 33.73
CA ALA A 15 -26.73 -1.90 33.36
C ALA A 15 -27.90 -1.71 34.36
N LEU A 16 -28.49 -2.79 34.83
CA LEU A 16 -29.53 -2.76 35.85
C LEU A 16 -29.02 -2.19 37.18
N ILE A 17 -27.82 -2.61 37.64
CA ILE A 17 -27.19 -2.07 38.86
C ILE A 17 -26.90 -0.58 38.68
N GLN A 18 -26.48 -0.13 37.50
CA GLN A 18 -26.25 1.31 37.22
C GLN A 18 -27.54 2.10 37.24
N ALA A 19 -28.63 1.58 36.67
CA ALA A 19 -29.95 2.23 36.73
C ALA A 19 -30.55 2.27 38.13
N GLU A 20 -30.38 1.20 38.93
CA GLU A 20 -30.82 1.16 40.32
C GLU A 20 -30.04 2.18 41.17
N TYR A 21 -28.71 2.29 40.98
CA TYR A 21 -27.92 3.33 41.64
C TYR A 21 -28.46 4.75 41.37
N VAL A 22 -28.77 5.04 40.08
CA VAL A 22 -29.32 6.33 39.69
C VAL A 22 -30.70 6.56 40.31
N LYS A 23 -31.54 5.53 40.26
CA LYS A 23 -32.89 5.57 40.87
C LYS A 23 -32.84 5.86 42.37
N GLU A 24 -32.01 5.12 43.14
CA GLU A 24 -31.92 5.32 44.59
C GLU A 24 -31.30 6.68 44.94
N SER A 25 -30.32 7.17 44.13
CA SER A 25 -29.78 8.52 44.33
C SER A 25 -30.81 9.61 44.09
N LEU A 26 -31.61 9.48 43.03
CA LEU A 26 -32.71 10.43 42.77
C LEU A 26 -33.79 10.36 43.81
N LYS A 27 -34.18 9.17 44.28
CA LYS A 27 -35.19 8.98 45.31
C LYS A 27 -34.77 9.57 46.66
N ALA A 28 -33.49 9.46 47.00
CA ALA A 28 -32.94 10.08 48.20
C ALA A 28 -32.95 11.62 48.17
N ALA A 29 -32.67 12.23 46.99
CA ALA A 29 -32.59 13.68 46.83
C ALA A 29 -33.95 14.33 46.53
N PHE A 30 -34.86 13.61 45.83
CA PHE A 30 -36.16 14.10 45.37
C PHE A 30 -37.24 13.04 45.64
N PRO A 31 -37.61 12.82 46.93
CA PRO A 31 -38.55 11.78 47.33
C PRO A 31 -40.00 12.02 46.89
N GLU A 32 -40.35 13.21 46.39
CA GLU A 32 -41.67 13.58 45.89
C GLU A 32 -42.01 12.97 44.52
N TYR A 33 -41.01 12.34 43.83
CA TYR A 33 -41.25 11.69 42.56
C TYR A 33 -41.27 10.17 42.73
N GLU A 34 -42.00 9.49 41.82
CA GLU A 34 -41.94 8.04 41.64
C GLU A 34 -40.95 7.68 40.54
N TYR A 35 -40.14 6.62 40.76
CA TYR A 35 -39.11 6.17 39.81
C TYR A 35 -39.34 4.75 39.39
N GLU A 36 -39.40 4.50 38.07
CA GLU A 36 -39.57 3.20 37.48
C GLU A 36 -38.40 2.88 36.51
N ILE A 37 -37.81 1.67 36.64
CA ILE A 37 -36.82 1.20 35.66
C ILE A 37 -37.51 0.48 34.53
N VAL A 38 -37.21 0.87 33.30
CA VAL A 38 -37.71 0.29 32.05
C VAL A 38 -36.54 -0.40 31.31
N VAL A 39 -36.63 -1.73 31.15
CA VAL A 39 -35.60 -2.52 30.46
C VAL A 39 -35.86 -2.52 28.95
N ILE A 40 -34.87 -2.07 28.17
CA ILE A 40 -34.95 -1.96 26.72
C ILE A 40 -33.97 -2.94 26.09
N LYS A 41 -34.44 -3.80 25.18
CA LYS A 41 -33.61 -4.70 24.39
C LYS A 41 -33.04 -3.95 23.18
N THR A 42 -31.75 -3.95 23.03
CA THR A 42 -31.07 -3.33 21.87
C THR A 42 -30.63 -4.38 20.84
N LYS A 43 -30.45 -3.97 19.57
CA LYS A 43 -29.91 -4.84 18.52
C LYS A 43 -28.55 -5.39 18.89
N GLY A 44 -27.73 -4.60 19.60
CA GLY A 44 -26.43 -5.03 20.09
C GLY A 44 -26.49 -6.16 21.13
N ASP A 45 -27.59 -6.31 21.88
CA ASP A 45 -27.81 -7.41 22.80
C ASP A 45 -28.18 -8.71 22.08
N ILE A 46 -28.70 -8.62 20.85
CA ILE A 46 -29.15 -9.76 20.03
C ILE A 46 -28.02 -10.31 19.15
N ILE A 47 -27.16 -9.44 18.60
CA ILE A 47 -26.08 -9.79 17.67
C ILE A 47 -24.78 -10.04 18.44
N GLN A 48 -24.59 -11.22 19.02
CA GLN A 48 -23.39 -11.55 19.79
C GLN A 48 -22.23 -12.14 18.97
N ASN A 49 -22.44 -12.54 17.71
CA ASN A 49 -21.50 -13.34 16.92
C ASN A 49 -20.83 -12.64 15.73
N MET A 50 -21.10 -11.36 15.46
CA MET A 50 -20.45 -10.63 14.35
C MET A 50 -19.45 -9.58 14.86
N PRO A 51 -18.31 -9.36 14.16
CA PRO A 51 -17.35 -8.31 14.47
C PRO A 51 -17.98 -6.92 14.33
N LEU A 52 -17.72 -6.00 15.29
CA LEU A 52 -18.26 -4.62 15.29
C LEU A 52 -17.91 -3.81 14.03
N ASN A 53 -16.77 -4.09 13.41
CA ASN A 53 -16.33 -3.48 12.14
C ASN A 53 -17.12 -3.95 10.91
N GLN A 54 -17.91 -5.03 11.03
CA GLN A 54 -18.80 -5.53 9.96
C GLN A 54 -20.26 -5.09 10.17
N ILE A 55 -20.59 -4.53 11.34
CA ILE A 55 -21.90 -3.97 11.62
C ILE A 55 -21.81 -2.46 11.34
N GLY A 56 -22.13 -2.06 10.12
CA GLY A 56 -21.90 -0.70 9.58
C GLY A 56 -22.71 0.46 10.22
N ASP A 57 -23.38 0.27 11.35
CA ASP A 57 -24.19 1.30 12.01
C ASP A 57 -23.52 1.83 13.29
N LYS A 58 -23.22 3.13 13.33
CA LYS A 58 -22.82 3.83 14.55
C LYS A 58 -23.97 3.85 15.55
N GLY A 59 -23.72 3.36 16.78
CA GLY A 59 -24.72 3.42 17.86
C GLY A 59 -25.58 2.19 18.09
N VAL A 60 -25.11 0.99 17.75
CA VAL A 60 -25.83 -0.31 17.86
C VAL A 60 -26.39 -0.61 19.26
N PHE A 61 -25.89 0.04 20.31
CA PHE A 61 -26.30 -0.18 21.70
C PHE A 61 -27.19 0.93 22.28
N VAL A 62 -27.37 2.04 21.56
CA VAL A 62 -28.05 3.23 22.11
C VAL A 62 -29.27 3.66 21.32
N LYS A 63 -29.35 3.35 20.05
CA LYS A 63 -30.37 3.86 19.13
C LYS A 63 -31.81 3.59 19.59
N GLU A 64 -32.10 2.37 20.02
CA GLU A 64 -33.42 1.99 20.49
C GLU A 64 -33.79 2.69 21.81
N ILE A 65 -32.78 3.04 22.65
CA ILE A 65 -33.01 3.78 23.89
C ILE A 65 -33.23 5.26 23.59
N GLU A 66 -32.44 5.85 22.69
CA GLU A 66 -32.62 7.22 22.21
C GLU A 66 -33.99 7.43 21.54
N GLU A 67 -34.48 6.47 20.75
CA GLU A 67 -35.82 6.50 20.17
C GLU A 67 -36.93 6.50 21.25
N GLN A 68 -36.73 5.78 22.35
CA GLN A 68 -37.70 5.82 23.44
C GLN A 68 -37.64 7.11 24.28
N LEU A 69 -36.46 7.75 24.40
CA LEU A 69 -36.31 9.08 24.95
C LEU A 69 -37.05 10.11 24.09
N LEU A 70 -36.80 10.10 22.78
CA LEU A 70 -37.41 11.05 21.84
C LEU A 70 -38.94 10.90 21.76
N SER A 71 -39.48 9.70 22.01
CA SER A 71 -40.92 9.41 22.01
C SER A 71 -41.57 9.50 23.39
N ASP A 72 -40.91 10.02 24.41
CA ASP A 72 -41.40 10.15 25.80
C ASP A 72 -41.88 8.84 26.46
N ARG A 73 -41.41 7.70 25.96
CA ARG A 73 -41.68 6.40 26.62
C ARG A 73 -40.85 6.21 27.87
N ILE A 74 -39.67 6.80 27.86
CA ILE A 74 -38.78 6.98 29.03
C ILE A 74 -38.38 8.44 29.13
N HIS A 75 -37.99 8.90 30.33
CA HIS A 75 -37.62 10.28 30.58
C HIS A 75 -36.12 10.46 30.78
N LEU A 76 -35.43 9.41 31.23
CA LEU A 76 -34.00 9.35 31.48
C LEU A 76 -33.44 8.05 30.96
N ALA A 77 -32.29 8.06 30.31
CA ALA A 77 -31.53 6.88 29.96
C ALA A 77 -30.20 6.83 30.72
N VAL A 78 -29.82 5.63 31.18
CA VAL A 78 -28.58 5.39 31.93
C VAL A 78 -27.63 4.53 31.11
N HIS A 79 -26.46 5.09 30.82
CA HIS A 79 -25.41 4.42 30.06
C HIS A 79 -24.03 4.54 30.74
N SER A 80 -23.07 3.78 30.27
CA SER A 80 -21.66 4.03 30.57
C SER A 80 -21.12 5.10 29.61
N MET A 81 -20.61 6.22 30.10
CA MET A 81 -20.22 7.37 29.27
C MET A 81 -19.16 7.02 28.23
N LYS A 82 -18.25 6.09 28.52
CA LYS A 82 -17.21 5.64 27.59
C LYS A 82 -17.75 4.95 26.33
N ASP A 83 -18.97 4.41 26.39
CA ASP A 83 -19.62 3.68 25.29
C ASP A 83 -20.51 4.61 24.44
N MET A 84 -20.65 5.89 24.86
CA MET A 84 -21.45 6.89 24.17
C MET A 84 -20.68 7.57 23.04
N PRO A 85 -21.34 7.87 21.90
CA PRO A 85 -20.72 8.61 20.80
C PRO A 85 -20.24 10.00 21.26
N ALA A 86 -19.30 10.59 20.51
CA ALA A 86 -18.74 11.91 20.85
C ALA A 86 -19.81 13.03 20.91
N TYR A 87 -20.88 12.88 20.17
CA TYR A 87 -22.06 13.78 20.14
C TYR A 87 -23.32 13.01 20.50
N PRO A 88 -24.21 13.57 21.36
CA PRO A 88 -25.54 13.00 21.57
C PRO A 88 -26.38 13.09 20.30
N ALA A 89 -27.42 12.28 20.20
CA ALA A 89 -28.38 12.36 19.11
C ALA A 89 -29.10 13.73 19.11
N GLN A 90 -29.57 14.13 17.92
CA GLN A 90 -30.27 15.41 17.80
C GLN A 90 -31.53 15.43 18.70
N GLY A 91 -31.69 16.45 19.50
CA GLY A 91 -32.78 16.59 20.47
C GLY A 91 -32.48 16.01 21.86
N LEU A 92 -31.34 15.32 22.04
CA LEU A 92 -30.93 14.76 23.32
C LEU A 92 -29.72 15.52 23.88
N VAL A 93 -29.53 15.43 25.21
CA VAL A 93 -28.38 15.99 25.91
C VAL A 93 -27.99 15.09 27.07
N PHE A 94 -26.72 15.15 27.45
CA PHE A 94 -26.24 14.59 28.74
C PHE A 94 -26.34 15.63 29.85
N SER A 95 -26.73 15.17 31.07
CA SER A 95 -26.60 15.97 32.25
C SER A 95 -25.15 16.24 32.62
N LYS A 96 -24.88 17.09 33.58
CA LYS A 96 -23.57 17.17 34.25
C LYS A 96 -23.21 15.82 34.86
N LEU A 97 -21.91 15.54 34.96
CA LEU A 97 -21.40 14.22 35.29
C LEU A 97 -21.42 14.00 36.81
N TRP A 98 -21.91 12.83 37.23
CA TRP A 98 -21.90 12.39 38.60
C TRP A 98 -20.57 11.78 38.99
N LYS A 99 -20.34 11.59 40.29
CA LYS A 99 -19.09 11.10 40.85
C LYS A 99 -18.56 9.87 40.16
N ARG A 100 -17.33 9.93 39.70
CA ARG A 100 -16.64 8.88 38.95
C ARG A 100 -16.34 7.68 39.83
N ALA A 101 -16.60 6.49 39.36
CA ALA A 101 -16.06 5.24 39.90
C ALA A 101 -14.61 5.02 39.42
N ASP A 102 -13.96 3.95 39.89
CA ASP A 102 -12.56 3.63 39.52
C ASP A 102 -12.36 3.56 38.00
N ALA A 103 -11.54 4.47 37.46
CA ALA A 103 -11.31 4.61 36.04
C ALA A 103 -10.34 3.56 35.46
N ARG A 104 -9.60 2.87 36.33
CA ARG A 104 -8.51 1.97 35.92
C ARG A 104 -9.00 0.75 35.13
N ASP A 105 -8.12 0.26 34.28
CA ASP A 105 -8.25 -1.08 33.71
C ASP A 105 -7.61 -2.10 34.65
N VAL A 106 -8.14 -3.32 34.65
CA VAL A 106 -7.69 -4.40 35.53
C VAL A 106 -7.53 -5.68 34.75
N LEU A 107 -6.57 -6.48 35.22
CA LEU A 107 -6.30 -7.81 34.71
C LEU A 107 -6.89 -8.85 35.66
N ILE A 108 -7.62 -9.79 35.11
CA ILE A 108 -8.06 -11.00 35.78
C ILE A 108 -7.30 -12.16 35.12
N LEU A 109 -6.54 -12.89 35.90
CA LEU A 109 -5.82 -14.09 35.47
C LEU A 109 -6.60 -15.35 35.83
N ARG A 110 -6.54 -16.35 34.97
CA ARG A 110 -7.15 -17.66 35.22
C ARG A 110 -6.44 -18.39 36.37
N GLU A 111 -5.12 -18.31 36.42
CA GLU A 111 -4.29 -18.83 37.47
C GLU A 111 -3.72 -17.70 38.33
N LYS A 112 -3.41 -18.00 39.62
CA LYS A 112 -2.88 -16.99 40.53
C LYS A 112 -1.40 -16.69 40.26
N HIS A 113 -1.15 -15.88 39.23
CA HIS A 113 0.16 -15.30 38.92
C HIS A 113 0.10 -13.80 38.99
N SER A 114 1.24 -13.14 39.00
CA SER A 114 1.31 -11.69 38.75
C SER A 114 1.44 -11.43 37.25
N PHE A 115 1.16 -10.19 36.81
CA PHE A 115 1.34 -9.78 35.41
C PHE A 115 2.78 -10.00 34.92
N LYS A 116 3.77 -9.85 35.83
CA LYS A 116 5.20 -10.06 35.51
C LYS A 116 5.56 -11.52 35.35
N GLU A 117 4.87 -12.41 36.04
CA GLU A 117 5.10 -13.86 36.06
C GLU A 117 4.37 -14.61 34.95
N LEU A 118 3.55 -13.92 34.15
CA LEU A 118 2.91 -14.55 32.99
C LEU A 118 3.93 -15.22 32.09
N PRO A 119 3.66 -16.43 31.59
CA PRO A 119 4.56 -17.12 30.65
C PRO A 119 4.76 -16.33 29.38
N GLN A 120 5.84 -16.59 28.67
CA GLN A 120 6.09 -16.01 27.36
C GLN A 120 5.01 -16.45 26.37
N ASN A 121 4.51 -15.54 25.56
CA ASN A 121 3.38 -15.75 24.65
C ASN A 121 2.03 -16.03 25.32
N ALA A 122 1.84 -15.64 26.59
CA ALA A 122 0.54 -15.77 27.27
C ALA A 122 -0.58 -15.09 26.47
N VAL A 123 -1.77 -15.71 26.47
CA VAL A 123 -2.93 -15.30 25.68
C VAL A 123 -3.88 -14.48 26.53
N ILE A 124 -4.00 -13.17 26.25
CA ILE A 124 -4.86 -12.23 26.98
C ILE A 124 -6.06 -11.83 26.13
N GLY A 125 -7.26 -12.01 26.69
CA GLY A 125 -8.52 -11.67 26.03
C GLY A 125 -8.90 -10.20 26.19
N THR A 126 -9.10 -9.46 25.09
CA THR A 126 -9.71 -8.14 25.07
C THR A 126 -10.29 -7.81 23.70
N GLY A 127 -11.49 -7.26 23.63
CA GLY A 127 -12.08 -6.71 22.41
C GLY A 127 -11.82 -5.21 22.23
N SER A 128 -10.94 -4.61 23.06
CA SER A 128 -10.62 -3.18 22.96
C SER A 128 -9.28 -2.96 22.27
N PRO A 129 -9.24 -2.31 21.09
CA PRO A 129 -8.00 -1.98 20.40
C PRO A 129 -7.05 -1.15 21.28
N ARG A 130 -7.58 -0.26 22.09
CA ARG A 130 -6.81 0.57 23.03
C ARG A 130 -6.06 -0.30 24.06
N ARG A 131 -6.76 -1.25 24.70
CA ARG A 131 -6.15 -2.17 25.68
C ARG A 131 -5.15 -3.10 25.02
N ALA A 132 -5.49 -3.65 23.86
CA ALA A 132 -4.64 -4.56 23.11
C ALA A 132 -3.28 -3.94 22.80
N ARG A 133 -3.27 -2.71 22.29
CA ARG A 133 -2.03 -2.01 21.92
C ARG A 133 -1.22 -1.58 23.13
N GLN A 134 -1.86 -1.05 24.18
CA GLN A 134 -1.15 -0.65 25.39
C GLN A 134 -0.56 -1.88 26.12
N LEU A 135 -1.24 -3.03 26.12
CA LEU A 135 -0.67 -4.29 26.61
C LEU A 135 0.57 -4.71 25.81
N LYS A 136 0.50 -4.71 24.51
CA LYS A 136 1.66 -5.03 23.66
C LYS A 136 2.83 -4.05 23.85
N TYR A 137 2.53 -2.80 24.18
CA TYR A 137 3.56 -1.84 24.55
C TYR A 137 4.23 -2.18 25.89
N LEU A 138 3.47 -2.64 26.88
CA LEU A 138 3.98 -3.08 28.17
C LEU A 138 4.71 -4.42 28.09
N ARG A 139 4.18 -5.36 27.27
CA ARG A 139 4.73 -6.71 27.07
C ARG A 139 4.48 -7.16 25.62
N SER A 140 5.48 -7.00 24.76
CA SER A 140 5.41 -7.27 23.33
C SER A 140 5.21 -8.74 22.96
N ASP A 141 5.58 -9.65 23.86
CA ASP A 141 5.46 -11.10 23.71
C ASP A 141 4.02 -11.62 23.85
N LEU A 142 3.11 -10.85 24.48
CA LEU A 142 1.74 -11.29 24.74
C LEU A 142 0.96 -11.51 23.44
N LYS A 143 0.18 -12.57 23.39
CA LYS A 143 -0.81 -12.83 22.35
C LYS A 143 -2.15 -12.26 22.77
N ILE A 144 -2.73 -11.43 21.93
CA ILE A 144 -4.04 -10.82 22.21
C ILE A 144 -5.11 -11.53 21.38
N THR A 145 -6.20 -11.93 22.03
CA THR A 145 -7.38 -12.51 21.37
C THR A 145 -8.62 -11.66 21.60
N ASP A 146 -9.50 -11.57 20.59
CA ASP A 146 -10.76 -10.84 20.73
C ASP A 146 -11.74 -11.62 21.63
N ILE A 147 -12.24 -10.96 22.67
CA ILE A 147 -13.26 -11.52 23.56
C ILE A 147 -14.41 -10.54 23.75
N ARG A 148 -15.64 -11.03 23.57
CA ARG A 148 -16.86 -10.22 23.58
C ARG A 148 -17.95 -10.80 24.49
N GLY A 149 -18.88 -9.92 24.83
CA GLY A 149 -19.98 -10.18 25.73
C GLY A 149 -19.96 -9.27 26.96
N ASN A 150 -20.93 -9.45 27.85
CA ASN A 150 -20.93 -8.82 29.16
C ASN A 150 -19.83 -9.40 30.07
N VAL A 151 -19.65 -8.84 31.26
CA VAL A 151 -18.60 -9.26 32.19
C VAL A 151 -18.66 -10.76 32.49
N ASP A 152 -19.84 -11.28 32.82
CA ASP A 152 -20.03 -12.72 33.14
C ASP A 152 -19.70 -13.61 31.95
N THR A 153 -20.12 -13.20 30.74
CA THR A 153 -19.81 -13.92 29.51
C THR A 153 -18.30 -13.96 29.22
N ARG A 154 -17.58 -12.84 29.46
CA ARG A 154 -16.13 -12.79 29.25
C ARG A 154 -15.36 -13.63 30.27
N LEU A 155 -15.79 -13.64 31.52
CA LEU A 155 -15.23 -14.51 32.55
C LEU A 155 -15.42 -15.99 32.18
N ARG A 156 -16.61 -16.38 31.74
CA ARG A 156 -16.90 -17.74 31.28
C ARG A 156 -16.04 -18.12 30.06
N LYS A 157 -15.95 -17.26 29.06
CA LYS A 157 -15.13 -17.48 27.85
C LYS A 157 -13.64 -17.58 28.16
N MET A 158 -13.15 -16.88 29.16
CA MET A 158 -11.76 -17.02 29.63
C MET A 158 -11.47 -18.49 30.03
N GLU A 159 -12.38 -19.10 30.79
CA GLU A 159 -12.24 -20.49 31.21
C GLU A 159 -12.43 -21.48 30.03
N GLU A 160 -13.50 -21.29 29.23
CA GLU A 160 -13.84 -22.19 28.10
C GLU A 160 -12.72 -22.18 27.02
N GLN A 161 -12.14 -21.04 26.72
CA GLN A 161 -11.09 -20.85 25.71
C GLN A 161 -9.68 -21.03 26.28
N LYS A 162 -9.56 -21.32 27.57
CA LYS A 162 -8.29 -21.49 28.30
C LYS A 162 -7.34 -20.30 28.11
N LEU A 163 -7.88 -19.05 28.16
CA LEU A 163 -7.04 -17.87 28.10
C LEU A 163 -6.30 -17.71 29.43
N ASP A 164 -5.08 -17.16 29.38
CA ASP A 164 -4.29 -16.89 30.57
C ASP A 164 -4.88 -15.77 31.40
N GLY A 165 -5.60 -14.81 30.76
CA GLY A 165 -6.30 -13.73 31.44
C GLY A 165 -7.16 -12.89 30.51
N ILE A 166 -7.92 -11.95 31.12
CA ILE A 166 -8.74 -10.97 30.41
C ILE A 166 -8.58 -9.58 31.04
N ILE A 167 -8.76 -8.52 30.22
CA ILE A 167 -8.75 -7.13 30.73
C ILE A 167 -10.16 -6.55 30.75
N LEU A 168 -10.55 -6.00 31.91
CA LEU A 168 -11.84 -5.36 32.14
C LEU A 168 -11.64 -3.98 32.78
N ALA A 169 -12.73 -3.20 32.93
CA ALA A 169 -12.72 -1.94 33.67
C ALA A 169 -13.07 -2.20 35.13
N ALA A 170 -12.28 -1.68 36.05
CA ALA A 170 -12.47 -1.79 37.50
C ALA A 170 -13.89 -1.40 37.96
N ALA A 171 -14.40 -0.27 37.45
CA ALA A 171 -15.74 0.21 37.77
C ALA A 171 -16.86 -0.81 37.52
N GLY A 172 -16.72 -1.65 36.48
CA GLY A 172 -17.70 -2.68 36.19
C GLY A 172 -17.70 -3.82 37.22
N LEU A 173 -16.51 -4.28 37.62
CA LEU A 173 -16.33 -5.35 38.60
C LEU A 173 -16.76 -4.91 40.00
N LYS A 174 -16.40 -3.70 40.39
CA LYS A 174 -16.80 -3.11 41.68
C LYS A 174 -18.31 -2.97 41.80
N ARG A 175 -18.99 -2.50 40.74
CA ARG A 175 -20.46 -2.39 40.69
C ARG A 175 -21.15 -3.75 40.77
N LEU A 176 -20.51 -4.77 40.21
CA LEU A 176 -21.03 -6.15 40.24
C LEU A 176 -20.71 -6.86 41.57
N GLY A 177 -19.89 -6.31 42.45
CA GLY A 177 -19.46 -6.92 43.70
C GLY A 177 -18.54 -8.13 43.55
N ILE A 178 -17.73 -8.15 42.47
CA ILE A 178 -16.79 -9.23 42.15
C ILE A 178 -15.37 -8.71 42.01
N GLU A 179 -14.98 -7.75 42.77
CA GLU A 179 -13.64 -7.15 42.80
C GLU A 179 -12.58 -8.12 43.34
N ASP A 180 -12.98 -9.12 44.10
CA ASP A 180 -12.16 -10.23 44.58
C ASP A 180 -11.49 -11.05 43.44
N LYS A 181 -12.03 -10.98 42.24
CA LYS A 181 -11.47 -11.62 41.02
C LYS A 181 -10.33 -10.81 40.39
N ILE A 182 -10.12 -9.59 40.80
CA ILE A 182 -9.08 -8.72 40.21
C ILE A 182 -7.70 -9.19 40.70
N THR A 183 -6.84 -9.54 39.72
CA THR A 183 -5.47 -9.95 40.02
C THR A 183 -4.52 -8.74 40.04
N CYS A 184 -4.70 -7.78 39.11
CA CYS A 184 -3.83 -6.63 38.98
C CYS A 184 -4.61 -5.41 38.51
N TYR A 185 -4.32 -4.25 39.11
CA TYR A 185 -4.77 -2.95 38.66
C TYR A 185 -3.64 -2.31 37.86
N PHE A 186 -3.91 -1.87 36.64
CA PHE A 186 -2.99 -1.01 35.92
C PHE A 186 -3.17 0.42 36.41
N SER A 187 -2.09 1.12 36.71
CA SER A 187 -2.14 2.56 36.96
C SER A 187 -2.59 3.28 35.68
N THR A 188 -3.10 4.51 35.86
CA THR A 188 -3.51 5.34 34.70
C THR A 188 -2.33 5.82 33.85
N ASP A 189 -1.09 5.61 34.34
CA ASP A 189 0.17 5.87 33.61
C ASP A 189 0.58 4.65 32.78
N GLU A 190 0.38 3.43 33.31
CA GLU A 190 0.67 2.20 32.58
C GLU A 190 -0.35 1.93 31.49
N MET A 191 -1.63 2.21 31.79
CA MET A 191 -2.72 2.00 30.84
C MET A 191 -3.73 3.14 30.91
N ILE A 192 -3.60 4.11 29.99
CA ILE A 192 -4.53 5.23 29.91
C ILE A 192 -5.94 4.73 29.61
N PRO A 193 -6.94 5.02 30.47
CA PRO A 193 -8.32 4.51 30.33
C PRO A 193 -9.01 5.02 29.07
N ALA A 194 -10.15 4.41 28.73
CA ALA A 194 -11.05 5.01 27.74
C ALA A 194 -11.60 6.35 28.25
N PRO A 195 -11.83 7.34 27.35
CA PRO A 195 -12.37 8.64 27.77
C PRO A 195 -13.67 8.47 28.55
N ALA A 196 -13.73 9.08 29.72
CA ALA A 196 -14.83 9.01 30.67
C ALA A 196 -15.13 7.60 31.23
N GLN A 197 -14.13 6.68 31.25
CA GLN A 197 -14.29 5.38 31.89
C GLN A 197 -14.61 5.55 33.40
N GLY A 198 -15.58 4.78 33.88
CA GLY A 198 -16.08 4.83 35.25
C GLY A 198 -17.23 5.83 35.49
N ILE A 199 -17.53 6.71 34.54
CA ILE A 199 -18.59 7.72 34.60
C ILE A 199 -19.89 7.18 33.99
N LEU A 200 -21.03 7.51 34.57
CA LEU A 200 -22.34 7.25 34.00
C LEU A 200 -22.75 8.42 33.09
N ALA A 201 -23.35 8.11 31.97
CA ALA A 201 -24.03 9.05 31.10
C ALA A 201 -25.51 9.01 31.41
N LEU A 202 -26.05 10.15 31.81
CA LEU A 202 -27.47 10.36 32.07
C LEU A 202 -27.99 11.19 30.91
N GLU A 203 -28.72 10.55 30.01
CA GLU A 203 -29.20 11.18 28.78
C GLU A 203 -30.70 11.45 28.86
N ILE A 204 -31.08 12.66 28.47
CA ILE A 204 -32.47 13.17 28.51
C ILE A 204 -32.81 13.96 27.27
N LYS A 205 -34.11 14.25 27.07
CA LYS A 205 -34.53 15.24 26.10
C LYS A 205 -34.00 16.64 26.49
N LYS A 206 -33.50 17.38 25.53
CA LYS A 206 -33.01 18.76 25.70
C LYS A 206 -34.05 19.69 26.27
N GLU A 207 -35.32 19.43 25.98
CA GLU A 207 -36.45 20.24 26.43
C GLU A 207 -36.87 19.99 27.90
N ASN A 208 -36.41 18.87 28.50
CA ASN A 208 -36.74 18.48 29.86
C ASN A 208 -35.80 19.17 30.88
N THR A 209 -35.93 20.49 30.98
CA THR A 209 -35.10 21.34 31.85
C THR A 209 -35.24 21.05 33.35
N ASN A 210 -36.45 20.63 33.79
CA ASN A 210 -36.66 20.26 35.19
C ASN A 210 -35.88 19.02 35.60
N LEU A 211 -35.93 17.96 34.79
CA LEU A 211 -35.17 16.75 35.02
C LEU A 211 -33.66 17.03 34.89
N GLN A 212 -33.26 17.88 33.96
CA GLN A 212 -31.87 18.30 33.86
C GLN A 212 -31.38 18.97 35.11
N ALA A 213 -32.14 19.90 35.71
CA ALA A 213 -31.79 20.58 36.93
C ALA A 213 -31.67 19.59 38.12
N MET A 214 -32.57 18.61 38.23
CA MET A 214 -32.48 17.55 39.25
C MET A 214 -31.21 16.71 39.09
N LEU A 215 -30.86 16.28 37.86
CA LEU A 215 -29.66 15.52 37.60
C LEU A 215 -28.37 16.34 37.86
N ASP A 216 -28.38 17.59 37.44
CA ASP A 216 -27.24 18.51 37.59
C ASP A 216 -26.97 18.86 39.04
N ALA A 217 -28.01 18.86 39.92
CA ALA A 217 -27.87 19.08 41.35
C ALA A 217 -27.07 17.97 42.06
N LEU A 218 -27.06 16.76 41.51
CA LEU A 218 -26.28 15.63 42.01
C LEU A 218 -24.92 15.45 41.30
N SER A 219 -24.52 16.42 40.48
CA SER A 219 -23.25 16.37 39.77
C SER A 219 -22.06 16.57 40.72
N ASP A 220 -20.94 15.96 40.35
CA ASP A 220 -19.66 16.13 41.00
C ASP A 220 -18.78 17.09 40.20
N PHE A 221 -18.30 18.15 40.83
CA PHE A 221 -17.59 19.24 40.16
C PHE A 221 -16.31 18.73 39.46
N ASP A 222 -15.48 17.99 40.20
CA ASP A 222 -14.20 17.51 39.69
C ASP A 222 -14.38 16.47 38.56
N THR A 223 -15.33 15.56 38.76
CA THR A 223 -15.69 14.59 37.72
C THR A 223 -16.22 15.27 36.45
N ASN A 224 -17.03 16.33 36.62
CA ASN A 224 -17.58 17.06 35.50
C ASN A 224 -16.48 17.78 34.70
N LEU A 225 -15.53 18.42 35.37
CA LEU A 225 -14.39 19.05 34.69
C LEU A 225 -13.48 18.00 33.99
N ALA A 226 -13.09 16.93 34.70
CA ALA A 226 -12.23 15.89 34.18
C ALA A 226 -12.89 15.13 33.00
N GLY A 227 -14.11 14.65 33.21
CA GLY A 227 -14.85 13.91 32.20
C GLY A 227 -15.18 14.74 30.94
N SER A 228 -15.52 16.04 31.13
CA SER A 228 -15.71 16.97 30.02
C SER A 228 -14.43 17.21 29.23
N THR A 229 -13.27 17.23 29.87
CA THR A 229 -11.95 17.36 29.21
C THR A 229 -11.65 16.13 28.38
N GLU A 230 -11.86 14.92 28.91
CA GLU A 230 -11.65 13.65 28.20
C GLU A 230 -12.59 13.51 27.00
N ARG A 231 -13.86 13.90 27.15
CA ARG A 231 -14.85 13.92 26.08
C ARG A 231 -14.52 14.95 25.00
N ALA A 232 -14.06 16.14 25.40
CA ALA A 232 -13.59 17.15 24.45
C ALA A 232 -12.39 16.65 23.66
N PHE A 233 -11.45 15.93 24.31
CA PHE A 233 -10.34 15.31 23.60
C PHE A 233 -10.80 14.26 22.59
N LEU A 234 -11.72 13.36 22.95
CA LEU A 234 -12.29 12.38 22.02
C LEU A 234 -12.89 13.04 20.78
N LYS A 235 -13.60 14.15 20.98
CA LYS A 235 -14.19 14.96 19.92
C LYS A 235 -13.10 15.60 19.03
N GLU A 236 -12.12 16.27 19.63
CA GLU A 236 -11.06 16.98 18.92
C GLU A 236 -10.16 16.04 18.10
N ILE A 237 -9.83 14.83 18.61
CA ILE A 237 -8.98 13.88 17.91
C ILE A 237 -9.74 13.13 16.79
N GLY A 238 -11.08 13.22 16.76
CA GLY A 238 -11.92 12.48 15.82
C GLY A 238 -11.98 10.97 16.13
N GLY A 239 -11.83 10.62 17.42
CA GLY A 239 -11.84 9.23 17.85
C GLY A 239 -13.24 8.66 18.02
N ASP A 240 -13.38 7.35 17.85
CA ASP A 240 -14.56 6.57 18.18
C ASP A 240 -14.17 5.26 18.91
N CYS A 241 -15.15 4.40 19.21
CA CYS A 241 -14.93 3.16 19.97
C CYS A 241 -14.07 2.12 19.21
N HIS A 242 -13.85 2.28 17.90
CA HIS A 242 -13.09 1.37 17.05
C HIS A 242 -11.60 1.74 16.95
N ILE A 243 -11.28 2.99 17.26
CA ILE A 243 -9.92 3.52 17.23
C ILE A 243 -9.29 3.36 18.62
N PRO A 244 -7.98 3.05 18.73
CA PRO A 244 -7.28 2.97 20.01
C PRO A 244 -7.08 4.35 20.62
N VAL A 245 -8.10 4.86 21.31
CA VAL A 245 -8.11 6.16 21.99
C VAL A 245 -8.24 5.97 23.48
N GLY A 246 -7.39 6.62 24.26
CA GLY A 246 -7.49 6.75 25.71
C GLY A 246 -7.33 8.20 26.14
N ALA A 247 -8.02 8.58 27.23
CA ALA A 247 -7.85 9.87 27.87
C ALA A 247 -8.21 9.76 29.34
N PHE A 248 -7.38 10.34 30.20
CA PHE A 248 -7.62 10.46 31.62
C PHE A 248 -7.19 11.82 32.09
N CYS A 249 -8.12 12.51 32.72
CA CYS A 249 -7.90 13.85 33.29
C CYS A 249 -8.04 13.82 34.81
N GLU A 250 -7.12 14.45 35.48
CA GLU A 250 -7.15 14.71 36.93
C GLU A 250 -6.93 16.18 37.18
N ILE A 251 -7.38 16.64 38.35
CA ILE A 251 -7.18 18.03 38.78
C ILE A 251 -6.00 18.04 39.75
N THR A 252 -4.94 18.75 39.38
CA THR A 252 -3.71 18.90 40.15
C THR A 252 -3.41 20.39 40.29
N ASP A 253 -3.29 20.88 41.53
CA ASP A 253 -3.00 22.29 41.82
C ASP A 253 -3.95 23.27 41.10
N GLY A 254 -5.23 22.90 41.00
CA GLY A 254 -6.27 23.72 40.37
C GLY A 254 -6.19 23.73 38.82
N GLN A 255 -5.38 22.90 38.22
CA GLN A 255 -5.25 22.75 36.76
C GLN A 255 -5.72 21.37 36.30
N LEU A 256 -6.19 21.29 35.07
CA LEU A 256 -6.56 20.05 34.40
C LEU A 256 -5.31 19.41 33.84
N LYS A 257 -4.90 18.25 34.39
CA LYS A 257 -3.83 17.44 33.89
C LYS A 257 -4.43 16.31 33.00
N LEU A 258 -4.35 16.47 31.69
CA LEU A 258 -4.87 15.47 30.71
C LEU A 258 -3.73 14.61 30.19
N ARG A 259 -3.84 13.29 30.40
CA ARG A 259 -3.04 12.26 29.72
C ARG A 259 -3.87 11.63 28.64
N ALA A 260 -3.32 11.56 27.43
CA ALA A 260 -4.01 11.05 26.28
C ALA A 260 -3.14 10.08 25.47
N VAL A 261 -3.76 9.09 24.86
CA VAL A 261 -3.13 8.16 23.94
C VAL A 261 -4.01 7.97 22.72
N TYR A 262 -3.37 7.85 21.55
CA TYR A 262 -4.02 7.61 20.28
C TYR A 262 -3.18 6.65 19.43
N GLY A 263 -3.83 5.73 18.68
CA GLY A 263 -3.20 4.87 17.68
C GLY A 263 -3.92 4.95 16.35
N ARG A 264 -3.19 4.85 15.23
CA ARG A 264 -3.78 4.74 13.89
C ARG A 264 -4.30 3.33 13.68
N GLU A 265 -5.33 3.14 12.83
CA GLU A 265 -5.82 1.80 12.46
C GLU A 265 -4.75 0.97 11.74
N GLN A 266 -3.93 1.63 10.93
CA GLN A 266 -3.01 1.01 9.97
C GLN A 266 -1.65 0.62 10.55
N ASP A 267 -1.30 1.11 11.74
CA ASP A 267 -0.03 0.81 12.39
C ASP A 267 -0.22 0.39 13.85
N GLU A 268 0.76 -0.27 14.45
CA GLU A 268 0.72 -0.68 15.86
C GLU A 268 1.21 0.42 16.82
N LYS A 269 1.65 1.57 16.31
CA LYS A 269 2.26 2.65 17.10
C LYS A 269 1.22 3.40 17.91
N LEU A 270 1.62 3.80 19.13
CA LEU A 270 0.86 4.65 20.02
C LEU A 270 1.53 6.02 20.17
N TYR A 271 0.73 7.06 20.17
CA TYR A 271 1.14 8.45 20.35
C TYR A 271 0.57 8.99 21.65
N TYR A 272 1.39 9.59 22.48
CA TYR A 272 1.04 10.04 23.83
C TYR A 272 1.13 11.55 23.95
N ALA A 273 0.26 12.13 24.77
CA ALA A 273 0.38 13.52 25.20
C ALA A 273 0.01 13.64 26.67
N GLU A 274 0.75 14.49 27.39
CA GLU A 274 0.38 15.00 28.72
C GLU A 274 0.34 16.52 28.64
N VAL A 275 -0.77 17.13 29.06
CA VAL A 275 -1.00 18.56 28.94
C VAL A 275 -1.64 19.07 30.21
N LEU A 276 -1.13 20.22 30.70
CA LEU A 276 -1.73 21.00 31.79
C LEU A 276 -2.51 22.16 31.17
N GLY A 277 -3.75 22.35 31.60
CA GLY A 277 -4.57 23.46 31.12
C GLY A 277 -5.60 23.94 32.13
N LYS A 278 -6.27 25.06 31.82
CA LYS A 278 -7.24 25.69 32.72
C LYS A 278 -8.68 25.38 32.37
N THR A 279 -8.96 25.09 31.12
CA THR A 279 -10.32 24.83 30.65
C THR A 279 -10.41 23.50 29.84
N PRO A 280 -11.51 22.75 29.95
CA PRO A 280 -11.67 21.48 29.29
C PRO A 280 -11.37 21.53 27.77
N VAL A 281 -11.95 22.48 27.04
CA VAL A 281 -11.84 22.58 25.59
C VAL A 281 -10.43 22.92 25.14
N GLN A 282 -9.76 23.88 25.84
CA GLN A 282 -8.40 24.29 25.49
C GLN A 282 -7.41 23.13 25.75
N THR A 283 -7.49 22.51 26.93
CA THR A 283 -6.61 21.37 27.30
C THR A 283 -6.74 20.22 26.30
N ALA A 284 -7.97 19.90 25.93
CA ALA A 284 -8.26 18.88 24.92
C ALA A 284 -7.67 19.20 23.54
N LYS A 285 -7.80 20.46 23.08
CA LYS A 285 -7.21 20.92 21.80
C LYS A 285 -5.69 20.84 21.81
N GLU A 286 -5.06 21.24 22.91
CA GLU A 286 -3.61 21.18 23.03
C GLU A 286 -3.10 19.73 23.02
N ALA A 287 -3.78 18.81 23.72
CA ALA A 287 -3.43 17.39 23.71
C ALA A 287 -3.61 16.78 22.31
N ALA A 288 -4.72 17.06 21.64
CA ALA A 288 -4.95 16.60 20.27
C ALA A 288 -3.90 17.17 19.29
N LYS A 289 -3.52 18.44 19.45
CA LYS A 289 -2.45 19.07 18.66
C LYS A 289 -1.09 18.41 18.92
N ALA A 290 -0.76 18.12 20.16
CA ALA A 290 0.50 17.45 20.53
C ALA A 290 0.58 16.03 19.92
N ILE A 291 -0.50 15.27 19.97
CA ILE A 291 -0.58 13.94 19.34
C ILE A 291 -0.49 14.05 17.81
N ARG A 292 -1.27 14.93 17.18
CA ARG A 292 -1.20 15.14 15.73
C ARG A 292 0.20 15.51 15.27
N LYS A 293 0.92 16.33 16.02
CA LYS A 293 2.31 16.69 15.70
C LYS A 293 3.25 15.48 15.67
N GLN A 294 3.04 14.49 16.55
CA GLN A 294 3.80 13.23 16.55
C GLN A 294 3.39 12.32 15.40
N MET A 295 2.13 12.37 14.97
CA MET A 295 1.58 11.57 13.89
C MET A 295 1.97 12.08 12.51
N LEU A 296 2.34 13.34 12.37
CA LEU A 296 2.69 13.94 11.07
C LEU A 296 3.85 13.18 10.46
N GLY A 297 3.58 12.53 9.33
CA GLY A 297 4.60 11.99 8.46
C GLY A 297 5.43 13.08 7.79
N THR A 298 6.37 12.67 6.97
CA THR A 298 7.19 13.57 6.15
C THR A 298 6.73 13.51 4.71
N VAL A 299 6.59 14.66 4.07
CA VAL A 299 6.32 14.78 2.64
C VAL A 299 7.63 15.00 1.89
N TYR A 300 7.93 14.13 0.94
CA TYR A 300 9.11 14.21 0.10
C TYR A 300 8.71 14.73 -1.29
N LEU A 301 9.16 15.94 -1.66
CA LEU A 301 8.95 16.49 -2.99
C LEU A 301 10.08 15.99 -3.90
N VAL A 302 9.79 14.93 -4.66
CA VAL A 302 10.80 14.19 -5.44
C VAL A 302 10.70 14.56 -6.92
N GLY A 303 11.81 15.01 -7.50
CA GLY A 303 11.96 15.17 -8.94
C GLY A 303 12.12 13.81 -9.62
N ALA A 304 11.19 13.47 -10.51
CA ALA A 304 11.16 12.22 -11.26
C ALA A 304 12.14 12.15 -12.43
N GLY A 305 12.82 13.26 -12.75
CA GLY A 305 13.54 13.40 -14.00
C GLY A 305 12.62 13.70 -15.19
N PRO A 306 13.19 13.88 -16.39
CA PRO A 306 12.47 14.37 -17.58
C PRO A 306 11.70 13.30 -18.36
N GLY A 307 11.89 12.02 -18.04
CA GLY A 307 11.22 10.90 -18.73
C GLY A 307 11.95 9.58 -18.61
N ASP A 308 13.24 9.53 -18.91
CA ASP A 308 14.07 8.35 -18.69
C ASP A 308 14.15 8.03 -17.19
N THR A 309 13.73 6.82 -16.82
CA THR A 309 13.75 6.35 -15.41
C THR A 309 15.15 6.23 -14.83
N GLY A 310 16.17 6.10 -15.68
CA GLY A 310 17.58 6.09 -15.27
C GLY A 310 18.09 7.47 -14.79
N LEU A 311 17.34 8.54 -15.05
CA LEU A 311 17.67 9.91 -14.61
C LEU A 311 17.06 10.27 -13.25
N ILE A 312 16.42 9.36 -12.57
CA ILE A 312 16.02 9.60 -11.17
C ILE A 312 17.27 9.54 -10.27
N THR A 313 17.28 10.38 -9.24
CA THR A 313 18.37 10.31 -8.26
C THR A 313 18.26 9.04 -7.41
N VAL A 314 19.39 8.51 -6.90
CA VAL A 314 19.42 7.35 -6.01
C VAL A 314 18.48 7.56 -4.82
N LYS A 315 18.54 8.74 -4.17
CA LYS A 315 17.67 9.08 -3.05
C LYS A 315 16.18 9.11 -3.44
N GLY A 316 15.86 9.60 -4.63
CA GLY A 316 14.50 9.58 -5.17
C GLY A 316 13.96 8.16 -5.35
N MET A 317 14.78 7.26 -5.89
CA MET A 317 14.44 5.85 -6.07
C MET A 317 14.23 5.12 -4.72
N GLU A 318 15.09 5.36 -3.74
CA GLU A 318 14.94 4.79 -2.39
C GLU A 318 13.65 5.23 -1.71
N LEU A 319 13.29 6.50 -1.89
CA LEU A 319 12.03 7.03 -1.36
C LEU A 319 10.81 6.43 -2.06
N ILE A 320 10.84 6.24 -3.36
CA ILE A 320 9.77 5.55 -4.10
C ILE A 320 9.59 4.13 -3.56
N LYS A 321 10.68 3.36 -3.40
CA LYS A 321 10.66 1.99 -2.88
C LYS A 321 10.09 1.90 -1.46
N SER A 322 10.33 2.91 -0.64
CA SER A 322 9.91 2.92 0.77
C SER A 322 8.63 3.72 1.06
N ALA A 323 8.03 4.37 0.05
CA ALA A 323 6.85 5.21 0.21
C ALA A 323 5.62 4.43 0.69
N ASP A 324 4.83 5.05 1.56
CA ASP A 324 3.51 4.55 1.96
C ASP A 324 2.41 5.10 1.04
N CYS A 325 2.62 6.33 0.52
CA CYS A 325 1.75 6.98 -0.44
C CYS A 325 2.58 7.76 -1.46
N ILE A 326 2.24 7.62 -2.75
CA ILE A 326 2.84 8.40 -3.86
C ILE A 326 1.74 9.19 -4.55
N ILE A 327 1.89 10.52 -4.58
CA ILE A 327 1.04 11.45 -5.33
C ILE A 327 1.84 11.92 -6.54
N TYR A 328 1.39 11.61 -7.75
CA TYR A 328 2.17 11.85 -8.98
C TYR A 328 1.37 12.58 -10.05
N ASP A 329 2.07 13.26 -10.96
CA ASP A 329 1.48 13.99 -12.10
C ASP A 329 1.78 13.30 -13.46
N ARG A 330 1.18 13.84 -14.52
CA ARG A 330 1.30 13.31 -15.89
C ARG A 330 2.73 13.26 -16.43
N LEU A 331 3.61 14.15 -15.96
CA LEU A 331 4.97 14.25 -16.49
C LEU A 331 5.94 13.29 -15.80
N ALA A 332 5.58 12.77 -14.64
CA ALA A 332 6.35 11.69 -14.00
C ALA A 332 6.19 10.40 -14.79
N SER A 333 7.28 9.67 -15.00
CA SER A 333 7.28 8.39 -15.71
C SER A 333 6.49 7.34 -14.90
N PRO A 334 5.43 6.71 -15.48
CA PRO A 334 4.65 5.68 -14.79
C PRO A 334 5.47 4.46 -14.38
N GLU A 335 6.55 4.16 -15.11
CA GLU A 335 7.44 3.04 -14.81
C GLU A 335 8.11 3.17 -13.43
N LEU A 336 8.30 4.40 -12.93
CA LEU A 336 8.84 4.63 -11.57
C LEU A 336 7.90 4.08 -10.49
N LEU A 337 6.59 4.05 -10.74
CA LEU A 337 5.60 3.52 -9.80
C LEU A 337 5.68 1.99 -9.64
N LEU A 338 6.32 1.29 -10.58
CA LEU A 338 6.55 -0.16 -10.51
C LEU A 338 7.55 -0.54 -9.42
N TYR A 339 8.39 0.39 -8.99
CA TYR A 339 9.35 0.17 -7.91
C TYR A 339 8.75 0.37 -6.51
N ALA A 340 7.55 0.95 -6.40
CA ALA A 340 6.89 1.12 -5.12
C ALA A 340 6.39 -0.22 -4.56
N LYS A 341 6.42 -0.36 -3.23
CA LYS A 341 5.88 -1.56 -2.55
C LYS A 341 4.39 -1.78 -2.89
N GLU A 342 3.93 -3.04 -2.87
CA GLU A 342 2.53 -3.39 -3.19
C GLU A 342 1.51 -2.65 -2.31
N SER A 343 1.83 -2.43 -1.04
CA SER A 343 0.97 -1.71 -0.09
C SER A 343 0.96 -0.20 -0.27
N CYS A 344 1.76 0.37 -1.19
CA CYS A 344 1.84 1.80 -1.42
C CYS A 344 0.58 2.32 -2.12
N GLU A 345 -0.10 3.29 -1.53
CA GLU A 345 -1.19 4.00 -2.19
C GLU A 345 -0.64 4.92 -3.29
N LYS A 346 -1.19 4.81 -4.50
CA LYS A 346 -0.77 5.60 -5.67
C LYS A 346 -1.91 6.49 -6.11
N ILE A 347 -1.72 7.81 -6.05
CA ILE A 347 -2.74 8.81 -6.35
C ILE A 347 -2.29 9.67 -7.53
N TYR A 348 -3.05 9.63 -8.61
CA TYR A 348 -2.84 10.51 -9.77
C TYR A 348 -3.40 11.91 -9.49
N ALA A 349 -2.57 12.93 -9.63
CA ALA A 349 -2.93 14.34 -9.42
C ALA A 349 -2.78 15.20 -10.69
N GLY A 350 -2.68 14.55 -11.86
CA GLY A 350 -2.54 15.23 -13.15
C GLY A 350 -3.88 15.62 -13.80
N LYS A 351 -3.80 16.36 -14.92
CA LYS A 351 -4.96 16.71 -15.74
C LYS A 351 -5.32 15.55 -16.66
N GLU A 352 -6.51 14.97 -16.50
CA GLU A 352 -7.11 14.06 -17.48
C GLU A 352 -8.37 14.66 -18.10
N THR A 353 -8.57 14.40 -19.40
CA THR A 353 -9.65 14.97 -20.22
C THR A 353 -11.06 14.53 -19.83
N ARG A 354 -11.24 13.61 -18.87
CA ARG A 354 -12.53 13.02 -18.47
C ARG A 354 -12.81 12.95 -16.96
N HIS A 355 -11.86 13.34 -16.09
CA HIS A 355 -12.05 13.37 -14.63
C HIS A 355 -11.72 14.73 -14.03
N HIS A 356 -12.29 15.02 -12.86
CA HIS A 356 -12.06 16.26 -12.12
C HIS A 356 -10.57 16.52 -11.96
N THR A 357 -10.08 17.56 -12.63
CA THR A 357 -8.68 17.99 -12.55
C THR A 357 -8.43 18.63 -11.21
N MET A 358 -7.55 18.05 -10.39
CA MET A 358 -7.13 18.69 -9.15
C MET A 358 -6.41 20.01 -9.45
N ASN A 359 -6.88 21.09 -8.87
CA ASN A 359 -6.16 22.34 -8.87
C ASN A 359 -5.02 22.30 -7.83
N GLN A 360 -4.11 23.30 -7.85
CA GLN A 360 -2.94 23.30 -6.96
C GLN A 360 -3.33 23.34 -5.49
N GLU A 361 -4.42 24.00 -5.14
CA GLU A 361 -4.88 24.06 -3.76
C GLU A 361 -5.39 22.70 -3.26
N GLU A 362 -6.10 21.96 -4.11
CA GLU A 362 -6.55 20.60 -3.84
C GLU A 362 -5.37 19.66 -3.66
N ILE A 363 -4.33 19.76 -4.49
CA ILE A 363 -3.08 18.99 -4.35
C ILE A 363 -2.43 19.30 -3.01
N ASN A 364 -2.33 20.59 -2.66
CA ASN A 364 -1.73 21.02 -1.40
C ASN A 364 -2.48 20.46 -0.19
N ARG A 365 -3.83 20.50 -0.23
CA ARG A 365 -4.68 19.90 0.83
C ARG A 365 -4.55 18.37 0.88
N LEU A 366 -4.43 17.72 -0.28
CA LEU A 366 -4.20 16.28 -0.36
C LEU A 366 -2.87 15.88 0.28
N LEU A 367 -1.79 16.63 0.03
CA LEU A 367 -0.49 16.40 0.67
C LEU A 367 -0.58 16.50 2.18
N VAL A 368 -1.28 17.51 2.70
CA VAL A 368 -1.55 17.65 4.15
C VAL A 368 -2.31 16.45 4.67
N LYS A 369 -3.41 16.07 4.01
CA LYS A 369 -4.24 14.92 4.41
C LYS A 369 -3.41 13.64 4.45
N LYS A 370 -2.65 13.35 3.40
CA LYS A 370 -1.86 12.12 3.30
C LYS A 370 -0.68 12.08 4.26
N SER A 371 -0.10 13.23 4.64
CA SER A 371 0.92 13.27 5.69
C SER A 371 0.37 12.96 7.09
N MET A 372 -0.96 13.09 7.30
CA MET A 372 -1.61 12.67 8.55
C MET A 372 -1.92 11.18 8.55
N GLU A 373 -2.08 10.56 7.38
CA GLU A 373 -2.42 9.15 7.21
C GLU A 373 -1.18 8.26 7.17
N TYR A 374 -0.07 8.75 6.58
CA TYR A 374 1.13 7.98 6.25
C TYR A 374 2.41 8.59 6.85
N GLU A 375 3.39 7.75 7.14
CA GLU A 375 4.70 8.19 7.64
C GLU A 375 5.54 8.81 6.51
N LYS A 376 5.52 8.19 5.31
CA LYS A 376 6.27 8.62 4.13
C LYS A 376 5.35 8.88 2.95
N THR A 377 5.05 10.15 2.70
CA THR A 377 4.30 10.59 1.51
C THR A 377 5.25 11.16 0.48
N VAL A 378 5.30 10.58 -0.71
CA VAL A 378 6.11 11.07 -1.84
C VAL A 378 5.23 11.86 -2.80
N ARG A 379 5.60 13.10 -3.09
CA ARG A 379 5.07 13.90 -4.19
C ARG A 379 6.05 13.79 -5.37
N LEU A 380 5.71 12.96 -6.36
CA LEU A 380 6.57 12.69 -7.53
C LEU A 380 6.21 13.64 -8.67
N LYS A 381 7.17 14.45 -9.11
CA LYS A 381 6.98 15.55 -10.09
C LYS A 381 7.93 15.38 -11.26
N GLY A 382 7.45 15.57 -12.49
CA GLY A 382 8.31 15.54 -13.68
C GLY A 382 9.43 16.57 -13.63
N GLY A 383 10.63 16.21 -14.09
CA GLY A 383 11.81 17.03 -14.04
C GLY A 383 12.32 17.24 -12.61
N ASP A 384 12.56 18.50 -12.25
CA ASP A 384 12.90 18.96 -10.90
C ASP A 384 11.72 19.69 -10.27
N SER A 385 11.44 19.43 -8.97
CA SER A 385 10.29 20.01 -8.27
C SER A 385 10.37 21.54 -8.15
N TYR A 386 11.56 22.12 -8.12
CA TYR A 386 11.79 23.56 -7.94
C TYR A 386 12.06 24.32 -9.25
N VAL A 387 12.22 23.59 -10.38
CA VAL A 387 12.40 24.22 -11.69
C VAL A 387 11.05 24.21 -12.43
N PHE A 388 10.30 25.29 -12.33
CA PHE A 388 8.95 25.51 -12.90
C PHE A 388 7.93 24.43 -12.50
N GLY A 389 8.22 23.67 -11.44
CA GLY A 389 7.39 22.58 -10.94
C GLY A 389 6.43 22.97 -9.81
N ARG A 390 6.37 24.25 -9.39
CA ARG A 390 5.56 24.76 -8.27
C ARG A 390 5.83 24.09 -6.91
N GLY A 391 6.93 23.35 -6.78
CA GLY A 391 7.31 22.68 -5.52
C GLY A 391 7.52 23.64 -4.35
N GLY A 392 7.93 24.90 -4.64
CA GLY A 392 8.03 25.94 -3.62
C GLY A 392 6.68 26.31 -3.01
N GLU A 393 5.60 26.35 -3.79
CA GLU A 393 4.24 26.60 -3.30
C GLU A 393 3.76 25.44 -2.42
N GLU A 394 4.00 24.19 -2.83
CA GLU A 394 3.68 22.99 -2.07
C GLU A 394 4.44 22.97 -0.73
N ALA A 395 5.74 23.27 -0.75
CA ALA A 395 6.59 23.32 0.45
C ALA A 395 6.16 24.42 1.45
N LEU A 396 5.85 25.62 0.97
CA LEU A 396 5.34 26.70 1.81
C LEU A 396 4.00 26.35 2.46
N PHE A 397 3.11 25.73 1.68
CA PHE A 397 1.82 25.28 2.20
C PHE A 397 2.00 24.23 3.32
N LEU A 398 2.82 23.21 3.11
CA LEU A 398 3.15 22.19 4.13
C LEU A 398 3.73 22.82 5.39
N ARG A 399 4.63 23.80 5.25
CA ARG A 399 5.24 24.52 6.38
C ARG A 399 4.20 25.28 7.21
N ASN A 400 3.20 25.88 6.58
CA ASN A 400 2.11 26.58 7.29
C ASN A 400 1.26 25.64 8.15
N PHE A 401 1.19 24.37 7.77
CA PHE A 401 0.53 23.31 8.55
C PHE A 401 1.47 22.57 9.53
N GLY A 402 2.74 23.03 9.63
CA GLY A 402 3.73 22.40 10.52
C GLY A 402 4.19 21.02 10.09
N ILE A 403 3.96 20.63 8.82
CA ILE A 403 4.33 19.35 8.27
C ILE A 403 5.80 19.37 7.86
N ARG A 404 6.53 18.33 8.23
CA ARG A 404 7.91 18.15 7.80
C ARG A 404 7.94 17.80 6.31
N PHE A 405 8.83 18.42 5.59
CA PHE A 405 9.06 18.09 4.19
C PHE A 405 10.55 18.09 3.85
N GLU A 406 10.89 17.39 2.78
CA GLU A 406 12.22 17.36 2.21
C GLU A 406 12.14 17.48 0.68
N ILE A 407 13.05 18.25 0.09
CA ILE A 407 13.15 18.41 -1.36
C ILE A 407 14.24 17.48 -1.86
N ILE A 408 13.89 16.61 -2.79
CA ILE A 408 14.84 15.74 -3.49
C ILE A 408 14.91 16.23 -4.93
N PRO A 409 16.01 16.91 -5.30
CA PRO A 409 16.18 17.39 -6.66
C PRO A 409 16.08 16.28 -7.70
N GLY A 410 15.61 16.64 -8.87
CA GLY A 410 15.60 15.79 -10.06
C GLY A 410 16.37 16.43 -11.21
N VAL A 411 16.66 15.65 -12.24
CA VAL A 411 17.26 16.21 -13.45
C VAL A 411 16.20 16.99 -14.23
N SER A 412 16.40 18.30 -14.37
CA SER A 412 15.47 19.14 -15.13
C SER A 412 15.51 18.83 -16.62
N SER A 413 14.35 18.88 -17.28
CA SER A 413 14.25 18.76 -18.75
C SER A 413 15.03 19.84 -19.49
N ALA A 414 15.26 21.00 -18.86
CA ALA A 414 16.08 22.07 -19.42
C ALA A 414 17.56 21.67 -19.61
N ILE A 415 18.03 20.67 -18.83
CA ILE A 415 19.40 20.18 -18.94
C ILE A 415 19.42 18.86 -19.73
N ALA A 416 18.60 17.90 -19.33
CA ALA A 416 18.62 16.57 -19.94
C ALA A 416 18.03 16.56 -21.36
N GLY A 417 17.02 17.39 -21.65
CA GLY A 417 16.41 17.44 -22.98
C GLY A 417 17.42 17.78 -24.06
N PRO A 418 18.13 18.92 -23.95
CA PRO A 418 19.21 19.24 -24.89
C PRO A 418 20.30 18.15 -24.93
N ALA A 419 20.74 17.64 -23.77
CA ALA A 419 21.79 16.60 -23.72
C ALA A 419 21.38 15.36 -24.52
N TYR A 420 20.15 14.87 -24.35
CA TYR A 420 19.63 13.70 -25.08
C TYR A 420 19.38 13.99 -26.57
N ALA A 421 19.27 15.26 -26.93
CA ALA A 421 19.26 15.68 -28.33
C ALA A 421 20.69 15.97 -28.89
N GLY A 422 21.75 15.61 -28.14
CA GLY A 422 23.13 15.87 -28.57
C GLY A 422 23.53 17.38 -28.56
N ILE A 423 22.84 18.20 -27.75
CA ILE A 423 23.06 19.65 -27.65
C ILE A 423 23.56 19.99 -26.26
N PRO A 424 24.84 20.25 -26.03
CA PRO A 424 25.33 20.73 -24.74
C PRO A 424 24.81 22.15 -24.49
N VAL A 425 24.25 22.41 -23.30
CA VAL A 425 23.70 23.74 -22.97
C VAL A 425 24.81 24.82 -22.80
N THR A 426 26.04 24.40 -22.52
CA THR A 426 27.25 25.23 -22.52
C THR A 426 28.36 24.53 -23.27
N HIS A 427 29.22 25.32 -23.99
CA HIS A 427 30.39 24.78 -24.65
C HIS A 427 31.46 25.87 -24.76
N ARG A 428 32.71 25.54 -24.39
CA ARG A 428 33.83 26.52 -24.44
C ARG A 428 33.98 27.11 -25.85
N GLY A 429 34.04 28.43 -25.94
CA GLY A 429 34.13 29.14 -27.17
C GLY A 429 32.80 29.31 -27.94
N THR A 430 31.71 28.69 -27.51
CA THR A 430 30.39 28.79 -28.19
C THR A 430 29.35 29.45 -27.29
N ALA A 431 29.15 28.96 -26.06
CA ALA A 431 28.24 29.52 -25.08
C ALA A 431 28.82 29.37 -23.66
N GLY A 432 29.06 30.51 -22.99
CA GLY A 432 29.62 30.56 -21.64
C GLY A 432 28.58 30.37 -20.55
N GLY A 433 27.32 30.61 -20.89
CA GLY A 433 26.18 30.45 -19.98
C GLY A 433 24.92 29.97 -20.71
N PHE A 434 23.86 29.79 -19.95
CA PHE A 434 22.54 29.50 -20.51
C PHE A 434 21.42 30.10 -19.65
N HIS A 435 20.32 30.46 -20.29
CA HIS A 435 19.12 31.00 -19.66
C HIS A 435 17.98 30.02 -19.81
N VAL A 436 17.29 29.73 -18.72
CA VAL A 436 16.09 28.88 -18.72
C VAL A 436 14.91 29.73 -18.30
N VAL A 437 13.91 29.78 -19.14
CA VAL A 437 12.69 30.56 -18.91
C VAL A 437 11.45 29.74 -19.21
N THR A 438 10.34 30.08 -18.53
CA THR A 438 9.03 29.58 -18.95
C THR A 438 8.43 30.53 -19.96
N ALA A 439 7.84 29.99 -21.01
CA ALA A 439 7.15 30.81 -22.00
C ALA A 439 5.68 31.10 -21.62
N HIS A 440 5.17 30.49 -20.56
CA HIS A 440 3.77 30.61 -20.14
C HIS A 440 3.64 31.48 -18.89
N ASN A 441 2.71 32.46 -18.92
CA ASN A 441 2.27 33.19 -17.73
C ASN A 441 1.01 32.52 -17.10
N ARG A 442 0.46 33.10 -16.01
CA ARG A 442 -0.75 32.61 -15.34
C ARG A 442 -2.04 32.75 -16.15
N GLU A 443 -2.06 33.64 -17.15
CA GLU A 443 -3.23 34.03 -17.95
C GLU A 443 -3.19 33.43 -19.36
N ASP A 444 -2.44 32.33 -19.56
CA ASP A 444 -2.24 31.67 -20.85
C ASP A 444 -1.51 32.55 -21.93
N GLY A 445 -0.96 33.66 -21.54
CA GLY A 445 -0.14 34.53 -22.38
C GLY A 445 1.36 34.19 -22.36
N LEU A 446 2.14 34.93 -23.19
CA LEU A 446 3.59 34.86 -23.12
C LEU A 446 4.08 35.47 -21.79
N ALA A 447 5.03 34.82 -21.12
CA ALA A 447 5.61 35.37 -19.91
C ALA A 447 6.43 36.65 -20.20
N GLU A 448 6.60 37.49 -19.17
CA GLU A 448 7.53 38.62 -19.27
C GLU A 448 8.96 38.11 -19.40
N ILE A 449 9.55 38.26 -20.58
CA ILE A 449 10.89 37.79 -20.91
C ILE A 449 11.70 38.95 -21.46
N ASP A 450 12.91 39.16 -20.95
CA ASP A 450 13.83 40.15 -21.49
C ASP A 450 14.54 39.63 -22.76
N PHE A 451 13.83 39.64 -23.87
CA PHE A 451 14.35 39.24 -25.17
C PHE A 451 15.56 40.05 -25.63
N LYS A 452 15.67 41.34 -25.19
CA LYS A 452 16.81 42.19 -25.56
C LYS A 452 18.10 41.73 -24.89
N ALA A 453 18.02 41.33 -23.62
CA ALA A 453 19.17 40.76 -22.92
C ALA A 453 19.59 39.42 -23.56
N MET A 454 18.63 38.58 -23.90
CA MET A 454 18.90 37.30 -24.57
C MET A 454 19.53 37.44 -25.95
N ALA A 455 19.07 38.42 -26.75
CA ALA A 455 19.60 38.63 -28.09
C ALA A 455 21.04 39.21 -28.09
N LYS A 456 21.42 39.93 -27.03
CA LYS A 456 22.78 40.50 -26.89
C LYS A 456 23.83 39.48 -26.46
N ASN A 457 23.44 38.48 -25.69
CA ASN A 457 24.33 37.44 -25.13
C ASN A 457 24.54 36.33 -26.15
N LYS A 458 25.74 35.71 -26.13
CA LYS A 458 26.04 34.50 -26.90
C LYS A 458 25.63 33.21 -26.12
N ASP A 459 24.88 33.39 -25.07
CA ASP A 459 24.43 32.28 -24.22
C ASP A 459 23.31 31.46 -24.87
N THR A 460 23.15 30.22 -24.44
CA THR A 460 22.07 29.37 -24.90
C THR A 460 20.75 29.76 -24.22
N CYS A 461 19.70 29.97 -24.98
CA CYS A 461 18.36 30.26 -24.46
C CYS A 461 17.48 29.02 -24.55
N ILE A 462 16.88 28.63 -23.43
CA ILE A 462 16.03 27.45 -23.31
C ILE A 462 14.64 27.89 -22.84
N PHE A 463 13.62 27.62 -23.67
CA PHE A 463 12.24 27.96 -23.34
C PHE A 463 11.47 26.67 -23.03
N LEU A 464 10.95 26.59 -21.81
CA LEU A 464 10.06 25.53 -21.38
C LEU A 464 8.61 25.95 -21.59
N MET A 465 7.71 24.99 -21.85
CA MET A 465 6.27 25.22 -22.07
C MET A 465 5.98 26.18 -23.21
N GLY A 466 6.89 26.28 -24.21
CA GLY A 466 6.86 27.31 -25.27
C GLY A 466 6.34 26.82 -26.62
N LEU A 467 5.97 25.56 -26.82
CA LEU A 467 5.62 25.03 -28.14
C LEU A 467 4.44 25.81 -28.77
N GLY A 468 3.37 26.05 -28.00
CA GLY A 468 2.22 26.81 -28.45
C GLY A 468 2.48 28.32 -28.67
N LYS A 469 3.64 28.81 -28.19
CA LYS A 469 4.06 30.20 -28.31
C LYS A 469 5.33 30.38 -29.18
N LEU A 470 5.68 29.32 -29.96
CA LEU A 470 6.93 29.30 -30.73
C LEU A 470 7.03 30.50 -31.67
N GLY A 471 5.97 30.83 -32.42
CA GLY A 471 5.93 31.97 -33.32
C GLY A 471 6.17 33.31 -32.61
N GLU A 472 5.49 33.54 -31.47
CA GLU A 472 5.66 34.74 -30.65
C GLU A 472 7.10 34.86 -30.10
N ILE A 473 7.71 33.75 -29.66
CA ILE A 473 9.08 33.69 -29.15
C ILE A 473 10.06 34.06 -30.26
N VAL A 474 9.91 33.44 -31.42
CA VAL A 474 10.76 33.71 -32.61
C VAL A 474 10.68 35.18 -33.03
N GLU A 475 9.47 35.71 -33.17
CA GLU A 475 9.24 37.11 -33.55
C GLU A 475 9.89 38.08 -32.56
N ASN A 476 9.72 37.86 -31.27
CA ASN A 476 10.30 38.71 -30.22
C ASN A 476 11.84 38.66 -30.18
N LEU A 477 12.44 37.47 -30.40
CA LEU A 477 13.90 37.32 -30.48
C LEU A 477 14.47 38.07 -31.67
N ILE A 478 13.83 37.99 -32.85
CA ILE A 478 14.25 38.69 -34.06
C ILE A 478 14.09 40.20 -33.88
N LYS A 479 12.94 40.67 -33.36
CA LYS A 479 12.69 42.08 -33.03
C LYS A 479 13.71 42.65 -32.04
N ALA A 480 14.16 41.80 -31.11
CA ALA A 480 15.21 42.16 -30.14
C ALA A 480 16.62 42.22 -30.72
N GLY A 481 16.79 41.87 -32.00
CA GLY A 481 18.07 41.92 -32.73
C GLY A 481 18.83 40.61 -32.84
N MET A 482 18.21 39.47 -32.52
CA MET A 482 18.80 38.15 -32.78
C MET A 482 18.73 37.86 -34.29
N SER A 483 19.79 37.27 -34.84
CA SER A 483 19.83 36.92 -36.27
C SER A 483 18.72 35.94 -36.64
N PRO A 484 17.96 36.15 -37.72
CA PRO A 484 17.00 35.17 -38.24
C PRO A 484 17.63 33.81 -38.55
N TYR A 485 18.93 33.79 -38.84
CA TYR A 485 19.71 32.57 -39.12
C TYR A 485 20.29 31.92 -37.87
N MET A 486 19.96 32.42 -36.66
CA MET A 486 20.38 31.79 -35.40
C MET A 486 19.82 30.33 -35.31
N ASN A 487 20.66 29.38 -34.91
CA ASN A 487 20.27 28.00 -34.83
C ASN A 487 19.30 27.80 -33.68
N VAL A 488 18.29 27.00 -33.92
CA VAL A 488 17.25 26.64 -32.98
C VAL A 488 16.92 25.16 -33.11
N ALA A 489 16.67 24.48 -31.99
CA ALA A 489 16.15 23.14 -31.93
C ALA A 489 14.85 23.14 -31.10
N VAL A 490 13.85 22.37 -31.54
CA VAL A 490 12.65 22.07 -30.78
C VAL A 490 12.65 20.58 -30.50
N ILE A 491 12.60 20.19 -29.20
CA ILE A 491 12.74 18.83 -28.74
C ILE A 491 11.43 18.45 -28.04
N SER A 492 10.68 17.54 -28.64
CA SER A 492 9.43 16.97 -28.10
C SER A 492 9.71 15.65 -27.41
N ASN A 493 9.00 15.36 -26.29
CA ASN A 493 9.13 14.16 -25.48
C ASN A 493 10.58 13.80 -25.12
N ALA A 494 11.37 14.83 -24.77
CA ALA A 494 12.79 14.68 -24.49
C ALA A 494 13.09 13.54 -23.50
N THR A 495 14.18 12.79 -23.76
CA THR A 495 14.67 11.63 -23.00
C THR A 495 13.78 10.37 -23.06
N ARG A 496 12.69 10.42 -23.80
CA ARG A 496 11.81 9.27 -24.03
C ARG A 496 12.08 8.66 -25.40
N PRO A 497 11.75 7.38 -25.61
CA PRO A 497 11.91 6.73 -26.92
C PRO A 497 11.12 7.40 -28.04
N GLU A 498 10.09 8.17 -27.71
CA GLU A 498 9.30 8.98 -28.66
C GLU A 498 9.88 10.39 -28.88
N GLN A 499 11.10 10.65 -28.41
CA GLN A 499 11.75 11.94 -28.65
C GLN A 499 11.79 12.24 -30.14
N LYS A 500 11.41 13.47 -30.50
CA LYS A 500 11.59 14.02 -31.83
C LYS A 500 12.28 15.37 -31.74
N THR A 501 13.35 15.55 -32.50
CA THR A 501 14.12 16.80 -32.52
C THR A 501 14.08 17.42 -33.91
N VAL A 502 13.58 18.65 -33.99
CA VAL A 502 13.60 19.46 -35.23
C VAL A 502 14.63 20.57 -35.07
N VAL A 503 15.57 20.65 -36.02
CA VAL A 503 16.62 21.66 -36.06
C VAL A 503 16.43 22.55 -37.26
N SER A 504 16.59 23.88 -37.08
CA SER A 504 16.55 24.87 -38.15
C SER A 504 17.18 26.18 -37.67
N ASN A 505 16.93 27.23 -38.42
CA ASN A 505 17.14 28.62 -37.98
C ASN A 505 15.84 29.23 -37.47
N LEU A 506 15.90 30.40 -36.82
CA LEU A 506 14.72 31.09 -36.27
C LEU A 506 13.66 31.38 -37.33
N GLU A 507 14.07 31.78 -38.53
CA GLU A 507 13.16 32.14 -39.62
C GLU A 507 12.25 30.95 -40.04
N GLN A 508 12.76 29.72 -40.04
CA GLN A 508 12.09 28.57 -40.63
C GLN A 508 11.54 27.60 -39.57
N ILE A 509 11.92 27.73 -38.31
CA ILE A 509 11.64 26.69 -37.29
C ILE A 509 10.15 26.45 -37.09
N GLU A 510 9.33 27.49 -37.10
CA GLU A 510 7.89 27.36 -36.87
C GLU A 510 7.23 26.47 -37.94
N GLN A 511 7.59 26.71 -39.22
CA GLN A 511 7.07 25.88 -40.32
C GLN A 511 7.53 24.43 -40.20
N LYS A 512 8.81 24.19 -39.94
CA LYS A 512 9.37 22.85 -39.81
C LYS A 512 8.78 22.07 -38.64
N VAL A 513 8.48 22.73 -37.52
CA VAL A 513 7.82 22.13 -36.35
C VAL A 513 6.38 21.71 -36.66
N LYS A 514 5.64 22.54 -37.42
CA LYS A 514 4.31 22.21 -37.92
C LYS A 514 4.32 21.00 -38.87
N GLU A 515 5.25 21.00 -39.83
CA GLU A 515 5.43 19.87 -40.77
C GLU A 515 5.80 18.58 -40.09
N ALA A 516 6.61 18.64 -39.02
CA ALA A 516 7.00 17.47 -38.23
C ALA A 516 5.95 17.04 -37.20
N GLU A 517 4.85 17.76 -37.06
CA GLU A 517 3.75 17.49 -36.09
C GLU A 517 4.25 17.31 -34.67
N LEU A 518 5.16 18.19 -34.21
CA LEU A 518 5.65 18.09 -32.83
C LEU A 518 4.56 18.40 -31.82
N VAL A 519 4.54 17.61 -30.74
CA VAL A 519 3.55 17.70 -29.65
C VAL A 519 4.20 18.01 -28.29
N SER A 520 3.42 18.59 -27.40
CA SER A 520 3.84 18.78 -26.00
C SER A 520 3.85 17.44 -25.21
N PRO A 521 4.79 17.28 -24.26
CA PRO A 521 5.73 18.27 -23.76
C PRO A 521 6.91 18.51 -24.69
N ALA A 522 7.30 19.76 -24.88
CA ALA A 522 8.44 20.15 -25.71
C ALA A 522 9.21 21.31 -25.09
N LEU A 523 10.47 21.45 -25.48
CA LEU A 523 11.34 22.56 -25.13
C LEU A 523 12.01 23.15 -26.39
N ILE A 524 12.35 24.40 -26.33
CA ILE A 524 13.00 25.11 -27.43
C ILE A 524 14.39 25.52 -26.97
N VAL A 525 15.41 25.24 -27.78
CA VAL A 525 16.80 25.59 -27.52
C VAL A 525 17.30 26.50 -28.62
N VAL A 526 17.69 27.71 -28.29
CA VAL A 526 18.21 28.74 -29.26
C VAL A 526 19.67 29.04 -28.92
N GLY A 527 20.54 28.89 -29.89
CA GLY A 527 21.97 29.20 -29.73
C GLY A 527 22.87 28.37 -30.64
N ASN A 528 24.13 28.83 -30.77
CA ASN A 528 25.10 28.18 -31.65
C ASN A 528 25.50 26.75 -31.21
N VAL A 529 25.23 26.36 -29.97
CA VAL A 529 25.44 25.00 -29.45
C VAL A 529 24.62 23.96 -30.21
N VAL A 530 23.49 24.36 -30.84
CA VAL A 530 22.63 23.48 -31.60
C VAL A 530 23.38 22.81 -32.76
N LYS A 531 24.39 23.46 -33.35
CA LYS A 531 25.25 22.90 -34.42
C LYS A 531 26.00 21.64 -33.95
N LEU A 532 26.30 21.53 -32.67
CA LEU A 532 27.11 20.43 -32.17
C LEU A 532 26.33 19.11 -32.17
N ARG A 533 25.00 19.16 -32.34
CA ARG A 533 24.17 17.97 -32.42
C ARG A 533 24.62 16.96 -33.49
N GLU A 534 25.05 17.41 -34.65
CA GLU A 534 25.47 16.52 -35.73
C GLU A 534 26.60 15.56 -35.31
N ALA A 535 27.47 16.00 -34.39
CA ALA A 535 28.59 15.21 -33.90
C ALA A 535 28.32 14.54 -32.53
N LEU A 536 27.30 15.01 -31.79
CA LEU A 536 27.08 14.59 -30.40
C LEU A 536 25.75 13.84 -30.17
N ASN A 537 24.98 13.58 -31.20
CA ASN A 537 23.75 12.82 -31.07
C ASN A 537 24.08 11.35 -30.74
N PHE A 538 23.74 10.91 -29.54
CA PHE A 538 23.98 9.55 -29.08
C PHE A 538 22.68 8.77 -28.82
N PHE A 539 21.58 9.51 -28.51
CA PHE A 539 20.36 8.87 -28.03
C PHE A 539 19.47 8.42 -29.18
N GLU A 540 19.26 9.28 -30.16
CA GLU A 540 18.44 8.98 -31.34
C GLU A 540 19.16 8.05 -32.34
N GLU A 541 20.47 7.82 -32.17
CA GLU A 541 21.28 6.87 -32.94
C GLU A 541 21.31 5.47 -32.31
N LYS A 542 20.66 5.28 -31.16
CA LYS A 542 20.56 3.93 -30.56
C LYS A 542 19.84 2.95 -31.49
N PRO A 543 20.28 1.68 -31.53
CA PRO A 543 19.84 0.75 -32.58
C PRO A 543 18.33 0.42 -32.56
N LEU A 544 17.68 0.60 -31.43
CA LEU A 544 16.23 0.37 -31.27
C LEU A 544 15.45 1.67 -31.00
N PHE A 545 16.06 2.83 -31.23
CA PHE A 545 15.37 4.11 -31.06
C PHE A 545 14.11 4.20 -31.93
N GLY A 546 13.02 4.70 -31.34
CA GLY A 546 11.72 4.82 -32.00
C GLY A 546 10.93 3.51 -32.12
N LYS A 547 11.51 2.35 -31.77
CA LYS A 547 10.83 1.05 -31.76
C LYS A 547 9.98 0.85 -30.51
N ARG A 548 8.86 0.13 -30.64
CA ARG A 548 7.86 -0.06 -29.59
C ARG A 548 7.61 -1.54 -29.34
N TYR A 549 7.85 -2.00 -28.12
CA TYR A 549 7.74 -3.41 -27.78
C TYR A 549 6.81 -3.63 -26.58
N LEU A 550 6.06 -4.74 -26.62
CA LEU A 550 5.31 -5.29 -25.51
C LEU A 550 6.13 -6.41 -24.86
N VAL A 551 6.25 -6.37 -23.53
CA VAL A 551 6.95 -7.43 -22.78
C VAL A 551 6.03 -7.93 -21.66
N PRO A 552 5.39 -9.09 -21.82
CA PRO A 552 4.66 -9.72 -20.74
C PRO A 552 5.62 -10.20 -19.65
N LYS A 553 5.26 -9.96 -18.39
CA LYS A 553 6.06 -10.34 -17.22
C LYS A 553 5.21 -11.02 -16.15
N ILE A 554 5.85 -11.83 -15.32
CA ILE A 554 5.18 -12.58 -14.25
C ILE A 554 5.25 -11.86 -12.91
N ASN A 555 6.31 -11.09 -12.65
CA ASN A 555 6.47 -10.36 -11.40
C ASN A 555 6.13 -8.87 -11.54
N SER A 556 5.86 -8.19 -10.42
CA SER A 556 5.58 -6.74 -10.39
C SER A 556 6.78 -5.90 -10.79
N GLU A 557 8.01 -6.34 -10.47
CA GLU A 557 9.25 -5.61 -10.74
C GLU A 557 9.52 -5.47 -12.25
N PRO A 558 10.27 -4.42 -12.67
CA PRO A 558 10.70 -4.28 -14.05
C PRO A 558 11.50 -5.48 -14.55
N SER A 559 11.19 -5.95 -15.75
CA SER A 559 11.89 -7.05 -16.38
C SER A 559 13.30 -6.61 -16.82
N ARG A 560 14.32 -7.46 -16.59
CA ARG A 560 15.69 -7.22 -17.10
C ARG A 560 15.70 -7.06 -18.63
N LEU A 561 14.88 -7.81 -19.35
CA LEU A 561 14.72 -7.66 -20.79
C LEU A 561 14.22 -6.26 -21.15
N ALA A 562 13.19 -5.77 -20.46
CA ALA A 562 12.64 -4.43 -20.72
C ALA A 562 13.68 -3.33 -20.46
N VAL A 563 14.44 -3.43 -19.38
CA VAL A 563 15.53 -2.47 -19.07
C VAL A 563 16.56 -2.49 -20.21
N MET A 564 17.01 -3.66 -20.64
CA MET A 564 17.98 -3.79 -21.72
C MET A 564 17.50 -3.21 -23.07
N LEU A 565 16.23 -3.40 -23.40
CA LEU A 565 15.66 -2.83 -24.64
C LEU A 565 15.55 -1.30 -24.55
N ARG A 566 15.20 -0.75 -23.38
CA ARG A 566 15.18 0.70 -23.13
C ARG A 566 16.57 1.31 -23.24
N ASP A 567 17.58 0.63 -22.71
CA ASP A 567 18.99 1.06 -22.84
C ASP A 567 19.44 1.14 -24.31
N LYS A 568 18.85 0.33 -25.17
CA LYS A 568 19.06 0.36 -26.63
C LYS A 568 18.13 1.35 -27.37
N GLY A 569 17.35 2.15 -26.65
CA GLY A 569 16.51 3.22 -27.20
C GLY A 569 15.04 2.86 -27.45
N ALA A 570 14.60 1.65 -27.17
CA ALA A 570 13.23 1.23 -27.43
C ALA A 570 12.22 1.79 -26.40
N TYR A 571 11.00 2.03 -26.84
CA TYR A 571 9.84 2.12 -25.96
C TYR A 571 9.37 0.72 -25.59
N VAL A 572 9.29 0.42 -24.28
CA VAL A 572 8.86 -0.89 -23.79
C VAL A 572 7.73 -0.73 -22.80
N LYS A 573 6.54 -1.25 -23.17
CA LYS A 573 5.43 -1.41 -22.24
C LYS A 573 5.47 -2.82 -21.65
N GLU A 574 5.61 -2.90 -20.35
CA GLU A 574 5.53 -4.16 -19.62
C GLU A 574 4.09 -4.43 -19.20
N ILE A 575 3.64 -5.67 -19.36
CA ILE A 575 2.30 -6.12 -18.98
C ILE A 575 2.45 -7.27 -18.00
N GLN A 576 1.95 -7.08 -16.78
CA GLN A 576 1.95 -8.15 -15.80
C GLN A 576 0.85 -9.15 -16.14
N VAL A 577 1.25 -10.40 -16.40
CA VAL A 577 0.34 -11.52 -16.78
C VAL A 577 0.26 -12.59 -15.69
N GLY A 578 1.06 -12.47 -14.65
CA GLY A 578 1.08 -13.44 -13.54
C GLY A 578 1.81 -12.92 -12.33
N LYS A 579 1.74 -13.74 -11.28
CA LYS A 579 2.43 -13.51 -10.00
C LYS A 579 2.91 -14.84 -9.43
N ILE A 580 4.16 -14.89 -9.00
CA ILE A 580 4.69 -16.04 -8.26
C ILE A 580 4.28 -15.91 -6.80
N VAL A 581 3.59 -16.92 -6.29
CA VAL A 581 3.18 -17.00 -4.88
C VAL A 581 3.90 -18.18 -4.24
N TYR A 582 4.75 -17.90 -3.28
CA TYR A 582 5.44 -18.95 -2.51
C TYR A 582 4.52 -19.54 -1.46
N LYS A 583 4.41 -20.87 -1.46
CA LYS A 583 3.54 -21.62 -0.55
C LYS A 583 4.35 -22.18 0.63
N SER A 584 3.69 -22.38 1.74
CA SER A 584 4.28 -23.11 2.86
C SER A 584 4.04 -24.61 2.67
N CYS A 585 5.08 -25.41 2.76
CA CYS A 585 5.01 -26.86 2.86
C CYS A 585 5.54 -27.28 4.24
N LYS A 586 5.04 -28.38 4.80
CA LYS A 586 5.63 -28.99 5.98
C LYS A 586 6.94 -29.65 5.57
N LEU A 587 8.04 -29.21 6.13
CA LEU A 587 9.35 -29.85 6.00
C LEU A 587 9.75 -30.41 7.38
N GLU A 588 9.93 -31.71 7.46
CA GLU A 588 10.36 -32.39 8.68
C GLU A 588 11.87 -32.48 8.75
N ARG A 589 12.45 -32.11 9.89
CA ARG A 589 13.90 -32.01 10.09
C ARG A 589 14.63 -33.36 9.96
N GLU A 590 13.93 -34.47 10.10
CA GLU A 590 14.54 -35.80 10.24
C GLU A 590 14.63 -36.62 8.95
N LYS A 591 14.09 -36.11 7.82
CA LYS A 591 14.06 -36.83 6.54
C LYS A 591 14.62 -36.01 5.39
N TRP A 592 15.90 -35.65 5.48
CA TRP A 592 16.55 -34.98 4.35
C TRP A 592 16.95 -35.98 3.28
N LYS A 593 16.92 -35.50 2.05
CA LYS A 593 17.14 -36.29 0.84
C LYS A 593 18.64 -36.50 0.60
N ASP A 594 19.01 -37.58 -0.10
CA ASP A 594 20.36 -37.76 -0.59
C ASP A 594 20.69 -36.66 -1.62
N TRP A 595 19.68 -36.29 -2.45
CA TRP A 595 19.81 -35.25 -3.46
C TRP A 595 18.63 -34.28 -3.45
N ILE A 596 18.89 -33.02 -3.82
CA ILE A 596 17.85 -32.04 -4.17
C ILE A 596 18.14 -31.53 -5.58
N VAL A 597 17.09 -31.50 -6.43
CA VAL A 597 17.18 -31.11 -7.83
C VAL A 597 16.34 -29.86 -8.08
N PHE A 598 17.00 -28.74 -8.43
CA PHE A 598 16.34 -27.50 -8.76
C PHE A 598 16.31 -27.27 -10.27
N THR A 599 15.12 -27.18 -10.83
CA THR A 599 14.93 -26.88 -12.26
C THR A 599 14.48 -25.44 -12.54
N SER A 600 14.39 -24.60 -11.52
CA SER A 600 14.05 -23.19 -11.70
C SER A 600 14.52 -22.32 -10.53
N VAL A 601 14.76 -21.04 -10.79
CA VAL A 601 15.02 -19.99 -9.79
C VAL A 601 13.89 -19.90 -8.77
N ASN A 602 12.61 -19.95 -9.24
CA ASN A 602 11.44 -19.91 -8.37
C ASN A 602 11.35 -21.13 -7.44
N GLY A 603 11.84 -22.29 -7.89
CA GLY A 603 11.95 -23.48 -7.05
C GLY A 603 12.93 -23.28 -5.89
N ILE A 604 14.07 -22.62 -6.13
CA ILE A 604 15.04 -22.26 -5.10
C ILE A 604 14.41 -21.26 -4.12
N ASP A 605 13.93 -20.12 -4.61
CA ASP A 605 13.35 -19.08 -3.76
C ASP A 605 12.17 -19.59 -2.92
N GLY A 606 11.29 -20.41 -3.53
CA GLY A 606 10.17 -21.04 -2.84
C GLY A 606 10.61 -22.04 -1.78
N PHE A 607 11.62 -22.84 -2.06
CA PHE A 607 12.17 -23.80 -1.11
C PHE A 607 12.78 -23.10 0.11
N PHE A 608 13.62 -22.09 -0.08
CA PHE A 608 14.20 -21.32 1.01
C PHE A 608 13.17 -20.48 1.76
N ALA A 609 12.12 -19.99 1.10
CA ALA A 609 10.99 -19.36 1.75
C ALA A 609 10.23 -20.36 2.64
N CYS A 610 10.06 -21.61 2.17
CA CYS A 610 9.45 -22.69 2.93
C CYS A 610 10.30 -23.07 4.14
N LEU A 611 11.63 -23.19 4.01
CA LEU A 611 12.54 -23.42 5.13
C LEU A 611 12.36 -22.35 6.22
N ARG A 612 12.43 -21.07 5.86
CA ARG A 612 12.28 -19.96 6.81
C ARG A 612 10.94 -19.99 7.56
N LYS A 613 9.85 -20.31 6.87
CA LYS A 613 8.51 -20.44 7.50
C LYS A 613 8.43 -21.60 8.50
N ASN A 614 9.25 -22.62 8.33
CA ASN A 614 9.35 -23.74 9.27
C ASN A 614 10.43 -23.52 10.35
N GLY A 615 11.02 -22.32 10.44
CA GLY A 615 12.10 -22.02 11.39
C GLY A 615 13.42 -22.74 11.08
N LEU A 616 13.62 -23.13 9.81
CA LEU A 616 14.80 -23.83 9.29
C LEU A 616 15.63 -22.92 8.37
N ASP A 617 16.87 -23.28 8.14
CA ASP A 617 17.78 -22.60 7.23
C ASP A 617 18.61 -23.57 6.36
N ALA A 618 19.58 -23.07 5.61
CA ALA A 618 20.41 -23.85 4.71
C ALA A 618 21.19 -25.00 5.38
N ARG A 619 21.42 -24.97 6.70
CA ARG A 619 22.14 -26.03 7.45
C ARG A 619 21.42 -27.37 7.40
N VAL A 620 20.13 -27.40 7.10
CA VAL A 620 19.38 -28.65 6.93
C VAL A 620 19.82 -29.44 5.68
N LEU A 621 20.47 -28.77 4.72
CA LEU A 621 21.02 -29.40 3.51
C LEU A 621 22.39 -30.04 3.73
N PHE A 622 22.92 -30.01 4.94
CA PHE A 622 24.19 -30.65 5.25
C PHE A 622 24.15 -32.14 4.90
N GLY A 623 25.12 -32.57 4.06
CA GLY A 623 25.18 -33.95 3.59
C GLY A 623 24.27 -34.29 2.41
N CYS A 624 23.45 -33.34 1.93
CA CYS A 624 22.64 -33.48 0.73
C CYS A 624 23.40 -32.95 -0.49
N LYS A 625 23.45 -33.72 -1.60
CA LYS A 625 23.97 -33.26 -2.87
C LYS A 625 22.92 -32.45 -3.63
N ILE A 626 23.36 -31.43 -4.36
CA ILE A 626 22.44 -30.50 -5.01
C ILE A 626 22.75 -30.42 -6.51
N ALA A 627 21.75 -30.71 -7.32
CA ALA A 627 21.79 -30.56 -8.77
C ALA A 627 20.93 -29.38 -9.23
N VAL A 628 21.40 -28.63 -10.22
CA VAL A 628 20.66 -27.54 -10.86
C VAL A 628 20.61 -27.71 -12.38
N ILE A 629 19.54 -27.26 -13.01
CA ILE A 629 19.30 -27.40 -14.45
C ILE A 629 20.28 -26.61 -15.31
N GLY A 630 20.95 -25.61 -14.78
CA GLY A 630 21.88 -24.80 -15.58
C GLY A 630 22.47 -23.64 -14.79
N LYS A 631 23.43 -22.93 -15.39
CA LYS A 631 24.23 -21.86 -14.78
C LYS A 631 23.40 -20.77 -14.08
N LYS A 632 22.26 -20.35 -14.66
CA LYS A 632 21.40 -19.32 -14.06
C LYS A 632 20.80 -19.77 -12.73
N THR A 633 20.35 -21.03 -12.68
CA THR A 633 19.81 -21.63 -11.45
C THR A 633 20.91 -21.85 -10.42
N GLY A 634 22.14 -22.20 -10.86
CA GLY A 634 23.32 -22.30 -10.01
C GLY A 634 23.69 -20.98 -9.37
N LYS A 635 23.80 -19.90 -10.16
CA LYS A 635 24.06 -18.55 -9.62
C LYS A 635 23.03 -18.12 -8.57
N LYS A 636 21.76 -18.50 -8.77
CA LYS A 636 20.71 -18.21 -7.78
C LYS A 636 20.92 -18.99 -6.48
N LEU A 637 21.41 -20.21 -6.55
CA LEU A 637 21.72 -21.02 -5.37
C LEU A 637 22.92 -20.45 -4.61
N GLU A 638 23.91 -19.92 -5.34
CA GLU A 638 25.09 -19.22 -4.77
C GLU A 638 24.70 -18.00 -3.94
N GLU A 639 23.61 -17.29 -4.29
CA GLU A 639 23.07 -16.19 -3.46
C GLU A 639 22.63 -16.65 -2.05
N TYR A 640 22.31 -17.94 -1.90
CA TYR A 640 22.04 -18.58 -0.61
C TYR A 640 23.29 -19.21 0.03
N GLY A 641 24.48 -18.97 -0.53
CA GLY A 641 25.77 -19.46 -0.04
C GLY A 641 26.03 -20.94 -0.34
N ILE A 642 25.39 -21.51 -1.36
CA ILE A 642 25.51 -22.93 -1.72
C ILE A 642 25.95 -23.05 -3.17
N VAL A 643 27.02 -23.80 -3.40
CA VAL A 643 27.52 -24.18 -4.75
C VAL A 643 26.86 -25.50 -5.13
N PRO A 644 26.27 -25.63 -6.34
CA PRO A 644 25.70 -26.89 -6.77
C PRO A 644 26.78 -27.96 -7.01
N ASP A 645 26.48 -29.20 -6.61
CA ASP A 645 27.36 -30.35 -6.86
C ASP A 645 27.34 -30.82 -8.31
N PHE A 646 26.23 -30.52 -9.03
CA PHE A 646 26.04 -30.96 -10.40
C PHE A 646 25.27 -29.93 -11.24
N ILE A 647 25.75 -29.72 -12.48
CA ILE A 647 25.11 -28.96 -13.55
C ILE A 647 25.30 -29.75 -14.83
N PRO A 648 24.23 -30.06 -15.60
CA PRO A 648 24.36 -30.82 -16.85
C PRO A 648 25.07 -30.02 -17.95
N GLU A 649 25.63 -30.72 -18.96
CA GLU A 649 26.26 -30.08 -20.11
C GLU A 649 25.24 -29.28 -20.94
N GLU A 650 24.04 -29.87 -21.20
CA GLU A 650 22.94 -29.18 -21.82
C GLU A 650 21.91 -28.71 -20.78
N TYR A 651 21.56 -27.40 -20.79
CA TYR A 651 20.68 -26.78 -19.81
C TYR A 651 19.19 -27.06 -20.07
N ASN A 652 18.83 -28.34 -20.14
CA ASN A 652 17.46 -28.79 -20.29
C ASN A 652 17.11 -29.93 -19.32
N SER A 653 15.81 -30.11 -19.05
CA SER A 653 15.33 -31.10 -18.09
C SER A 653 15.65 -32.55 -18.51
N GLY A 654 15.69 -32.82 -19.83
CA GLY A 654 16.01 -34.15 -20.33
C GLY A 654 17.46 -34.54 -20.04
N ALA A 655 18.41 -33.71 -20.42
CA ALA A 655 19.85 -33.91 -20.16
C ALA A 655 20.12 -34.03 -18.68
N LEU A 656 19.56 -33.12 -17.87
CA LEU A 656 19.71 -33.15 -16.40
C LEU A 656 19.38 -34.54 -15.81
N TRP A 657 18.23 -35.10 -16.16
CA TRP A 657 17.80 -36.37 -15.59
C TRP A 657 18.48 -37.61 -16.18
N GLU A 658 18.89 -37.57 -17.44
CA GLU A 658 19.67 -38.65 -18.06
C GLU A 658 21.09 -38.69 -17.47
N GLU A 659 21.76 -37.55 -17.32
CA GLU A 659 23.09 -37.48 -16.71
C GLU A 659 23.05 -37.83 -15.20
N LEU A 660 22.03 -37.34 -14.46
CA LEU A 660 21.84 -37.74 -13.06
C LEU A 660 21.58 -39.23 -12.89
N LYS A 661 20.90 -39.86 -13.84
CA LYS A 661 20.65 -41.30 -13.82
C LYS A 661 21.94 -42.09 -13.81
N GLU A 662 22.92 -41.71 -14.62
CA GLU A 662 24.24 -42.36 -14.68
C GLU A 662 24.99 -42.19 -13.33
N ILE A 663 24.87 -41.00 -12.69
CA ILE A 663 25.48 -40.73 -11.40
C ILE A 663 24.78 -41.59 -10.32
N PHE A 664 23.46 -41.65 -10.31
CA PHE A 664 22.67 -42.41 -9.32
C PHE A 664 22.94 -43.92 -9.41
N GLN A 665 23.10 -44.45 -10.62
CA GLN A 665 23.46 -45.87 -10.82
C GLN A 665 24.81 -46.25 -10.22
N LYS A 666 25.78 -45.33 -10.20
CA LYS A 666 27.09 -45.56 -9.62
C LYS A 666 27.08 -45.58 -8.09
N GLU A 667 26.10 -45.00 -7.44
CA GLU A 667 25.99 -44.97 -5.97
C GLU A 667 25.48 -46.29 -5.36
N GLY A 668 24.89 -47.17 -6.16
CA GLY A 668 24.60 -48.58 -5.81
C GLY A 668 23.57 -48.79 -4.69
N LYS A 669 22.80 -47.72 -4.33
CA LYS A 669 21.73 -47.77 -3.34
C LYS A 669 20.46 -47.02 -3.87
N MET A 670 19.29 -47.33 -3.32
CA MET A 670 18.08 -46.57 -3.59
C MET A 670 18.22 -45.15 -2.97
N LEU A 671 18.20 -44.11 -3.82
CA LEU A 671 18.41 -42.73 -3.40
C LEU A 671 17.07 -42.01 -3.15
N SER A 672 17.06 -41.13 -2.20
CA SER A 672 15.94 -40.20 -1.96
C SER A 672 16.25 -38.83 -2.62
N VAL A 673 15.35 -38.36 -3.51
CA VAL A 673 15.55 -37.13 -4.27
C VAL A 673 14.41 -36.15 -3.99
N GLY A 674 14.73 -34.97 -3.46
CA GLY A 674 13.77 -33.85 -3.33
C GLY A 674 13.71 -33.02 -4.61
N TYR A 675 12.50 -32.70 -5.05
CA TYR A 675 12.24 -31.91 -6.26
C TYR A 675 11.34 -30.74 -5.98
N PRO A 676 11.87 -29.56 -5.60
CA PRO A 676 11.09 -28.36 -5.42
C PRO A 676 10.48 -27.88 -6.75
N CYS A 677 9.15 -27.81 -6.81
CA CYS A 677 8.41 -27.56 -8.05
C CYS A 677 7.21 -26.60 -7.84
N ALA A 678 6.59 -26.21 -8.97
CA ALA A 678 5.32 -25.50 -8.98
C ALA A 678 4.16 -26.38 -8.53
N ILE A 679 3.15 -25.79 -7.88
CA ILE A 679 1.85 -26.42 -7.64
C ILE A 679 1.11 -26.51 -8.97
N ASN A 680 0.67 -27.71 -9.36
CA ASN A 680 -0.23 -27.88 -10.50
C ASN A 680 -1.67 -27.78 -9.99
N THR A 681 -2.37 -26.72 -10.34
CA THR A 681 -3.76 -26.44 -9.97
C THR A 681 -4.77 -27.41 -10.59
N ASP A 682 -4.39 -28.13 -11.66
CA ASP A 682 -5.28 -29.03 -12.38
C ASP A 682 -5.52 -30.41 -11.70
N ARG A 683 -4.85 -30.71 -10.57
CA ARG A 683 -5.03 -31.97 -9.84
C ARG A 683 -6.15 -31.97 -8.79
N THR A 684 -6.85 -30.88 -8.56
CA THR A 684 -7.90 -30.81 -7.51
C THR A 684 -9.27 -31.32 -7.95
N ASN A 685 -9.47 -31.68 -9.22
CA ASN A 685 -10.76 -32.12 -9.74
C ASN A 685 -10.89 -33.62 -10.04
N THR A 686 -9.85 -34.47 -9.92
CA THR A 686 -9.95 -35.91 -10.21
C THR A 686 -9.94 -36.85 -9.01
N ASP A 687 -9.65 -36.37 -7.79
CA ASP A 687 -9.65 -37.20 -6.57
C ASP A 687 -10.85 -36.95 -5.63
N ARG A 688 -11.92 -36.28 -6.12
CA ARG A 688 -13.20 -36.18 -5.43
C ARG A 688 -14.29 -37.02 -6.09
N THR A 689 -14.05 -38.32 -6.23
CA THR A 689 -15.13 -39.29 -6.43
C THR A 689 -15.12 -40.30 -5.29
N ASN A 690 -15.69 -39.92 -4.16
CA ASN A 690 -16.49 -40.77 -3.28
C ASN A 690 -16.99 -39.91 -2.11
N GLY A 691 -18.32 -39.78 -2.07
CA GLY A 691 -19.06 -39.32 -0.92
C GLY A 691 -19.55 -37.88 -0.94
N ASP A 692 -20.81 -37.76 -1.27
CA ASP A 692 -21.84 -36.81 -0.89
C ASP A 692 -22.31 -35.80 -1.95
N LYS A 693 -23.56 -36.10 -2.37
CA LYS A 693 -24.43 -35.26 -3.18
C LYS A 693 -24.84 -34.01 -2.43
N ILE A 694 -24.57 -32.82 -3.02
CA ILE A 694 -25.43 -31.64 -2.85
C ILE A 694 -25.62 -30.98 -4.20
N ASN A 695 -26.88 -30.80 -4.58
CA ASN A 695 -27.39 -30.12 -5.75
C ASN A 695 -27.04 -28.63 -5.76
N SER A 696 -26.67 -28.08 -6.90
CA SER A 696 -27.24 -26.81 -7.40
C SER A 696 -26.86 -26.60 -8.86
N ASP A 697 -27.89 -26.53 -9.69
CA ASP A 697 -27.87 -26.19 -11.11
C ASP A 697 -27.18 -24.85 -11.39
N LYS A 698 -26.24 -24.88 -12.34
CA LYS A 698 -26.08 -23.88 -13.41
C LYS A 698 -25.11 -24.41 -14.45
N GLU A 699 -25.64 -24.69 -15.63
CA GLU A 699 -24.91 -24.97 -16.86
C GLU A 699 -23.94 -23.84 -17.20
N TYR A 700 -22.66 -24.22 -17.37
CA TYR A 700 -21.73 -23.50 -18.25
C TYR A 700 -21.23 -24.50 -19.29
N VAL A 701 -21.77 -24.39 -20.49
CA VAL A 701 -21.28 -25.09 -21.68
C VAL A 701 -20.04 -24.36 -22.17
N GLY A 702 -18.88 -24.96 -21.93
CA GLY A 702 -17.60 -24.60 -22.51
C GLY A 702 -16.84 -25.89 -22.78
N LYS A 703 -16.88 -26.37 -24.04
CA LYS A 703 -16.07 -27.51 -24.48
C LYS A 703 -14.59 -27.15 -24.33
N ALA A 704 -13.96 -27.59 -23.25
CA ALA A 704 -12.51 -27.60 -23.13
C ALA A 704 -11.99 -28.74 -24.01
N HIS A 705 -11.39 -28.41 -25.15
CA HIS A 705 -10.44 -29.30 -25.81
C HIS A 705 -9.24 -29.49 -24.89
N MET A 706 -9.12 -30.63 -24.25
CA MET A 706 -7.93 -31.03 -23.50
C MET A 706 -6.76 -31.15 -24.50
N ASP A 707 -5.83 -30.16 -24.43
CA ASP A 707 -4.65 -30.12 -25.27
C ASP A 707 -3.75 -31.33 -25.04
N LYS A 708 -3.48 -32.06 -26.12
CA LYS A 708 -2.54 -33.18 -26.21
C LYS A 708 -1.16 -32.90 -25.61
N LYS A 709 -0.77 -31.66 -25.50
CA LYS A 709 0.55 -31.20 -25.10
C LYS A 709 0.70 -31.07 -23.53
N TYR A 710 -0.39 -30.80 -22.81
CA TYR A 710 -0.41 -30.95 -21.37
C TYR A 710 -0.29 -32.42 -20.93
N ALA A 711 -0.86 -33.29 -21.74
CA ALA A 711 -0.64 -34.74 -21.61
C ALA A 711 0.84 -35.12 -21.80
N ASP A 712 1.58 -34.49 -22.71
CA ASP A 712 2.99 -34.77 -22.95
C ASP A 712 3.93 -34.23 -21.84
N GLU A 713 3.63 -33.13 -21.17
CA GLU A 713 4.41 -32.65 -20.01
C GLU A 713 4.18 -33.55 -18.78
N ILE A 714 2.95 -33.98 -18.56
CA ILE A 714 2.60 -35.02 -17.56
C ILE A 714 3.25 -36.35 -17.98
N PHE A 715 3.21 -36.70 -19.28
CA PHE A 715 3.81 -37.91 -19.86
C PHE A 715 5.36 -37.90 -19.73
N THR A 716 6.01 -36.76 -19.86
CA THR A 716 7.46 -36.61 -19.68
C THR A 716 7.85 -36.75 -18.21
N LYS A 717 7.09 -36.17 -17.30
CA LYS A 717 7.31 -36.31 -15.84
C LYS A 717 7.07 -37.74 -15.37
N ASP A 718 6.03 -38.39 -15.84
CA ASP A 718 5.74 -39.79 -15.53
C ASP A 718 6.75 -40.75 -16.20
N LYS A 719 7.24 -40.41 -17.38
CA LYS A 719 8.25 -41.20 -18.10
C LYS A 719 9.60 -41.13 -17.39
N ILE A 720 10.00 -39.95 -16.87
CA ILE A 720 11.19 -39.79 -16.04
C ILE A 720 11.02 -40.57 -14.73
N LYS A 721 9.87 -40.44 -14.06
CA LYS A 721 9.58 -41.19 -12.83
C LYS A 721 9.66 -42.70 -13.04
N ARG A 722 9.08 -43.22 -14.17
CA ARG A 722 9.16 -44.65 -14.51
C ARG A 722 10.56 -45.10 -14.84
N LYS A 723 11.40 -44.26 -15.48
CA LYS A 723 12.78 -44.60 -15.79
C LYS A 723 13.72 -44.63 -14.57
N LEU A 724 13.35 -43.94 -13.48
CA LEU A 724 14.18 -43.75 -12.31
C LEU A 724 13.67 -44.49 -11.06
N GLN A 725 12.46 -45.08 -11.11
CA GLN A 725 11.83 -45.68 -9.95
C GLN A 725 12.57 -46.89 -9.32
N ASP A 726 13.44 -47.53 -10.12
CA ASP A 726 14.30 -48.64 -9.63
C ASP A 726 15.64 -48.15 -9.05
N ILE A 727 15.95 -46.85 -9.15
CA ILE A 727 17.22 -46.24 -8.76
C ILE A 727 17.05 -45.18 -7.68
N CYS A 728 15.96 -44.42 -7.73
CA CYS A 728 15.67 -43.38 -6.77
C CYS A 728 14.17 -43.15 -6.54
N CYS A 729 13.84 -42.65 -5.33
CA CYS A 729 12.50 -42.16 -5.00
C CYS A 729 12.48 -40.63 -5.11
N VAL A 730 11.75 -40.10 -6.11
CA VAL A 730 11.61 -38.64 -6.32
C VAL A 730 10.37 -38.15 -5.59
N GLU A 731 10.58 -37.27 -4.61
CA GLU A 731 9.52 -36.57 -3.90
C GLU A 731 9.35 -35.15 -4.42
N HIS A 732 8.15 -34.85 -4.91
CA HIS A 732 7.78 -33.52 -5.36
C HIS A 732 7.48 -32.62 -4.17
N ILE A 733 8.17 -31.49 -4.04
CA ILE A 733 7.97 -30.49 -2.99
C ILE A 733 7.34 -29.25 -3.64
N PRO A 734 6.01 -29.09 -3.54
CA PRO A 734 5.30 -27.95 -4.15
C PRO A 734 5.55 -26.66 -3.36
N VAL A 735 6.43 -25.80 -3.83
CA VAL A 735 6.91 -24.60 -3.10
C VAL A 735 6.42 -23.28 -3.66
N TYR A 736 5.89 -23.26 -4.88
CA TYR A 736 5.36 -22.03 -5.49
C TYR A 736 4.22 -22.30 -6.46
N GLU A 737 3.45 -21.27 -6.75
CA GLU A 737 2.38 -21.26 -7.74
C GLU A 737 2.54 -20.03 -8.63
N ASN A 738 2.33 -20.21 -9.94
CA ASN A 738 2.28 -19.11 -10.91
C ASN A 738 0.82 -18.74 -11.16
N GLN A 739 0.27 -17.84 -10.34
CA GLN A 739 -1.11 -17.38 -10.47
C GLN A 739 -1.27 -16.36 -11.59
N ALA A 740 -2.36 -16.46 -12.35
CA ALA A 740 -2.76 -15.42 -13.29
C ALA A 740 -3.21 -14.17 -12.51
N VAL A 741 -3.01 -13.00 -13.10
CA VAL A 741 -3.51 -11.73 -12.58
C VAL A 741 -4.44 -11.10 -13.62
N GLU A 742 -5.28 -10.18 -13.19
CA GLU A 742 -6.08 -9.38 -14.11
C GLU A 742 -5.15 -8.55 -14.99
N ILE A 743 -5.29 -8.69 -16.30
CA ILE A 743 -4.41 -8.06 -17.28
C ILE A 743 -4.99 -6.72 -17.70
N GLU A 744 -4.17 -5.66 -17.64
CA GLU A 744 -4.52 -4.34 -18.14
C GLU A 744 -4.93 -4.41 -19.62
N LYS A 745 -6.12 -3.90 -19.96
CA LYS A 745 -6.58 -3.87 -21.35
C LYS A 745 -5.84 -2.78 -22.13
N ILE A 746 -5.27 -3.15 -23.27
CA ILE A 746 -4.75 -2.18 -24.25
C ILE A 746 -5.91 -1.82 -25.19
N GLU A 747 -6.12 -0.53 -25.42
CA GLU A 747 -7.14 -0.07 -26.37
C GLU A 747 -6.87 -0.65 -27.77
N PRO A 748 -7.89 -1.20 -28.47
CA PRO A 748 -7.72 -1.88 -29.76
C PRO A 748 -7.03 -1.04 -30.83
N GLU A 749 -7.23 0.28 -30.81
CA GLU A 749 -6.62 1.23 -31.75
C GLU A 749 -5.10 1.32 -31.62
N ASN A 750 -4.55 0.83 -30.51
CA ASN A 750 -3.11 0.88 -30.23
C ASN A 750 -2.36 -0.39 -30.64
N TYR A 751 -3.05 -1.45 -31.08
CA TYR A 751 -2.37 -2.72 -31.46
C TYR A 751 -1.40 -2.57 -32.62
N MET A 752 -1.77 -1.79 -33.64
CA MET A 752 -0.93 -1.58 -34.85
C MET A 752 0.31 -0.71 -34.61
N LYS A 753 0.46 -0.17 -33.39
CA LYS A 753 1.59 0.71 -33.02
C LYS A 753 2.78 -0.04 -32.42
N TRP A 754 2.70 -1.37 -32.30
CA TRP A 754 3.74 -2.19 -31.70
C TRP A 754 4.57 -2.91 -32.79
N ASP A 755 5.90 -2.76 -32.72
CA ASP A 755 6.83 -3.42 -33.64
C ASP A 755 6.96 -4.92 -33.33
N ALA A 756 6.88 -5.34 -32.06
CA ALA A 756 6.83 -6.75 -31.67
C ALA A 756 6.34 -6.94 -30.23
N VAL A 757 5.93 -8.20 -29.93
CA VAL A 757 5.70 -8.71 -28.57
C VAL A 757 6.79 -9.72 -28.22
N LEU A 758 7.44 -9.57 -27.05
CA LEU A 758 8.54 -10.43 -26.65
C LEU A 758 8.12 -11.40 -25.55
N PHE A 759 8.10 -12.67 -25.84
CA PHE A 759 7.67 -13.73 -24.94
C PHE A 759 8.83 -14.52 -24.35
N THR A 760 8.90 -14.57 -23.02
CA THR A 760 9.95 -15.28 -22.28
C THR A 760 9.50 -16.64 -21.73
N CYS A 761 8.22 -17.03 -21.90
CA CYS A 761 7.69 -18.34 -21.53
C CYS A 761 6.33 -18.58 -22.18
N SER A 762 5.97 -19.87 -22.36
CA SER A 762 4.71 -20.30 -22.97
C SER A 762 3.47 -19.85 -22.20
N SER A 763 3.51 -19.83 -20.86
CA SER A 763 2.39 -19.37 -20.04
C SER A 763 2.06 -17.87 -20.24
N SER A 764 3.06 -17.05 -20.56
CA SER A 764 2.82 -15.65 -20.89
C SER A 764 2.17 -15.48 -22.26
N VAL A 765 2.48 -16.36 -23.22
CA VAL A 765 1.80 -16.37 -24.54
C VAL A 765 0.31 -16.67 -24.37
N GLN A 766 -0.02 -17.76 -23.67
CA GLN A 766 -1.41 -18.19 -23.46
C GLN A 766 -2.23 -17.08 -22.77
N ARG A 767 -1.74 -16.56 -21.66
CA ARG A 767 -2.44 -15.50 -20.90
C ARG A 767 -2.63 -14.21 -21.70
N MET A 768 -1.64 -13.82 -22.50
CA MET A 768 -1.76 -12.63 -23.36
C MET A 768 -2.79 -12.86 -24.46
N VAL A 769 -2.81 -14.04 -25.08
CA VAL A 769 -3.80 -14.36 -26.13
C VAL A 769 -5.21 -14.48 -25.53
N GLU A 770 -5.37 -15.08 -24.36
CA GLU A 770 -6.64 -15.11 -23.63
C GLU A 770 -7.17 -13.71 -23.33
N ALA A 771 -6.29 -12.77 -22.94
CA ALA A 771 -6.68 -11.41 -22.57
C ALA A 771 -6.99 -10.50 -23.76
N TYR A 772 -6.21 -10.61 -24.84
CA TYR A 772 -6.25 -9.68 -25.98
C TYR A 772 -6.81 -10.30 -27.27
N GLY A 773 -7.01 -11.59 -27.30
CA GLY A 773 -7.54 -12.33 -28.46
C GLY A 773 -6.56 -12.45 -29.63
N GLU A 774 -7.06 -12.95 -30.76
CA GLU A 774 -6.27 -13.22 -31.96
C GLU A 774 -5.58 -12.00 -32.59
N LYS A 775 -6.06 -10.79 -32.30
CA LYS A 775 -5.43 -9.56 -32.81
C LYS A 775 -3.98 -9.40 -32.34
N LEU A 776 -3.65 -9.92 -31.16
CA LEU A 776 -2.28 -9.92 -30.65
C LEU A 776 -1.34 -10.74 -31.52
N LEU A 777 -1.82 -11.83 -32.10
CA LEU A 777 -1.05 -12.76 -32.92
C LEU A 777 -0.65 -12.19 -34.30
N LYS A 778 -1.29 -11.08 -34.72
CA LYS A 778 -0.91 -10.32 -35.92
C LYS A 778 0.31 -9.44 -35.73
N ILE A 779 0.68 -9.15 -34.48
CA ILE A 779 1.89 -8.40 -34.13
C ILE A 779 3.07 -9.39 -34.22
N PRO A 780 4.23 -9.02 -34.81
CA PRO A 780 5.40 -9.87 -34.78
C PRO A 780 5.75 -10.33 -33.36
N ALA A 781 5.99 -11.62 -33.17
CA ALA A 781 6.32 -12.19 -31.87
C ALA A 781 7.80 -12.59 -31.83
N VAL A 782 8.51 -12.18 -30.78
CA VAL A 782 9.87 -12.66 -30.50
C VAL A 782 9.81 -13.63 -29.34
N SER A 783 10.28 -14.86 -29.57
CA SER A 783 10.31 -15.90 -28.54
C SER A 783 11.72 -16.16 -28.05
N ILE A 784 11.82 -16.47 -26.75
CA ILE A 784 13.10 -16.81 -26.11
C ILE A 784 13.66 -18.16 -26.56
N GLY A 785 12.86 -18.99 -27.21
CA GLY A 785 13.29 -20.30 -27.64
C GLY A 785 12.17 -21.23 -28.10
N LYS A 786 12.53 -22.41 -28.53
CA LYS A 786 11.69 -23.37 -29.24
C LYS A 786 10.33 -23.67 -28.64
N LYS A 787 10.24 -23.93 -27.32
CA LYS A 787 8.98 -24.22 -26.61
C LYS A 787 8.00 -23.05 -26.68
N CYS A 788 8.50 -21.83 -26.59
CA CYS A 788 7.68 -20.63 -26.71
C CYS A 788 7.22 -20.41 -28.16
N SER A 789 8.09 -20.64 -29.13
CA SER A 789 7.77 -20.56 -30.57
C SER A 789 6.70 -21.57 -30.99
N GLU A 790 6.78 -22.78 -30.47
CA GLU A 790 5.79 -23.83 -30.72
C GLU A 790 4.41 -23.44 -30.20
N THR A 791 4.34 -22.90 -28.93
CA THR A 791 3.08 -22.40 -28.37
C THR A 791 2.49 -21.23 -29.18
N LEU A 792 3.32 -20.33 -29.68
CA LEU A 792 2.88 -19.24 -30.59
C LEU A 792 2.31 -19.79 -31.90
N LYS A 793 2.97 -20.80 -32.53
CA LYS A 793 2.50 -21.44 -33.75
C LYS A 793 1.17 -22.16 -33.57
N GLU A 794 1.02 -22.87 -32.45
CA GLU A 794 -0.22 -23.58 -32.12
C GLU A 794 -1.41 -22.62 -31.92
N LEU A 795 -1.16 -21.43 -31.43
CA LEU A 795 -2.18 -20.40 -31.26
C LEU A 795 -2.42 -19.57 -32.51
N GLY A 796 -1.69 -19.81 -33.62
CA GLY A 796 -1.90 -19.17 -34.92
C GLY A 796 -1.09 -17.90 -35.15
N ALA A 797 0.05 -17.68 -34.45
CA ALA A 797 0.94 -16.57 -34.76
C ALA A 797 1.69 -16.82 -36.09
N GLU A 798 1.63 -15.84 -37.01
CA GLU A 798 2.20 -15.95 -38.35
C GLU A 798 3.66 -15.51 -38.41
N ASN A 799 4.04 -14.50 -37.71
CA ASN A 799 5.36 -13.88 -37.73
C ASN A 799 6.10 -14.09 -36.40
N ILE A 800 6.87 -15.18 -36.35
CA ILE A 800 7.62 -15.57 -35.15
C ILE A 800 9.11 -15.47 -35.42
N ILE A 801 9.82 -14.77 -34.56
CA ILE A 801 11.28 -14.67 -34.53
C ILE A 801 11.76 -15.39 -33.28
N GLU A 802 12.53 -16.46 -33.44
CA GLU A 802 13.12 -17.21 -32.35
C GLU A 802 14.53 -16.68 -32.05
N ALA A 803 14.85 -16.47 -30.75
CA ALA A 803 16.18 -16.13 -30.32
C ALA A 803 17.15 -17.31 -30.57
N GLU A 804 18.36 -17.01 -31.00
CA GLU A 804 19.36 -18.03 -31.31
C GLU A 804 19.78 -18.82 -30.03
N GLN A 805 19.77 -18.16 -28.90
CA GLN A 805 19.99 -18.73 -27.57
C GLN A 805 18.88 -18.31 -26.61
N SER A 806 18.55 -19.15 -25.62
CA SER A 806 17.48 -18.86 -24.65
C SER A 806 17.90 -17.80 -23.61
N GLU A 807 18.35 -16.66 -24.09
CA GLU A 807 18.84 -15.52 -23.29
C GLU A 807 18.22 -14.21 -23.77
N TYR A 808 18.14 -13.22 -22.88
CA TYR A 808 17.56 -11.91 -23.18
C TYR A 808 18.42 -11.12 -24.15
N GLU A 809 19.74 -11.29 -24.05
CA GLU A 809 20.74 -10.71 -24.93
C GLU A 809 20.48 -11.13 -26.38
N SER A 810 20.27 -12.43 -26.60
CA SER A 810 19.95 -12.98 -27.94
C SER A 810 18.61 -12.48 -28.47
N MET A 811 17.59 -12.30 -27.61
CA MET A 811 16.31 -11.69 -28.02
C MET A 811 16.49 -10.24 -28.49
N ALA A 812 17.37 -9.47 -27.85
CA ALA A 812 17.66 -8.09 -28.25
C ALA A 812 18.48 -8.04 -29.57
N GLU A 813 19.42 -8.97 -29.75
CA GLU A 813 20.25 -9.06 -30.98
C GLU A 813 19.43 -9.36 -32.23
N VAL A 814 18.49 -10.29 -32.15
CA VAL A 814 17.63 -10.60 -33.32
C VAL A 814 16.73 -9.42 -33.71
N LEU A 815 16.33 -8.58 -32.73
CA LEU A 815 15.62 -7.34 -33.03
C LEU A 815 16.52 -6.32 -33.73
N ILE A 816 17.74 -6.15 -33.29
CA ILE A 816 18.72 -5.22 -33.89
C ILE A 816 19.05 -5.67 -35.32
N LYS A 817 19.34 -6.98 -35.54
CA LYS A 817 19.59 -7.52 -36.86
C LYS A 817 18.42 -7.31 -37.85
N LYS A 818 17.18 -7.25 -37.35
CA LYS A 818 15.98 -7.02 -38.19
C LYS A 818 15.76 -5.54 -38.50
N VAL A 819 16.28 -4.64 -37.69
CA VAL A 819 16.17 -3.18 -37.91
C VAL A 819 17.27 -2.65 -38.82
N MET A 820 18.45 -3.24 -38.78
CA MET A 820 19.54 -3.01 -39.76
C MET A 820 19.24 -3.67 -41.10
#